data_fa6199b2cb772614af89ae8362e71753
#
_entry.id   fa6199b2cb772614af89ae8362e71753
#
_cell.length_a   1.000
_cell.length_b   1.000
_cell.length_c   1.000
_cell.angle_alpha   90.00
_cell.angle_beta   90.00
_cell.angle_gamma   90.00
#
_symmetry.space_group_name_H-M   'P 1'
#
loop_
_entity.id
_entity.type
_entity.pdbx_description
1 polymer ?
#
loop_
_entity_poly.entity_id
_entity_poly.type
_entity_poly.pdbx_seq_one_letter_code
_entity_poly.pdbx_strand_id
1 'polypeptide(L)'
;MRRLHIILGIIALLIAVQAIGGMLLGLLIYQATPNSVLTRQTFIGRIPGMLTSVRVIDRSMNILYRGQKPPEQLMHYDLAIDEKDLKAIEESLPTELPSPWYGNLFLTDDAKQWANATFTAGGETYKVKVRVRGDIFNHWAYRKKSWRVKFPKEKLFNGIREMNLIIPEDRLWFVEFLNVYRMRKFNLLHPPMELVTVSMNGSKPLLYTQIEHWTKEMLEKQGRTGDVNVYQTGGGNSYFQQWNPVFEEVGYWDKYFSKPTGDTYEEIDLLLKLSEEGAHKDPSYMRKLTTIIDTDRLVSWYVVSVLAGSRHVTDFNIRLFFDPSRGKFEPLPWDISIYVPRTLLFLPGNKFLNEAFRVPAIKLAAHRALWEYVQNDEQIADDYAERDRLYALIERSAYRDRLKLQSNRQVKQELEKLLWKTESNIEFIKDELKISEVLTTERIPSLADQQRGIIRTLDFTARGVAFAAFSEISIPQQYVELVEQGVIQLWRDDGNGSWGTEDMRISLAPLGEPNKDNLVVIETQDEALTLLWSEDPVLDANGSVKTAPHTQHRFFLISDGEPVDPDAFKSKIKVRNAVTGKKAQIIGDVVVDERTFERLDEAYMNREEFLKRYPFFRAEGEDGVALRGVHVINETVIVPSTVRLIIKPGVTLRFAKDASLLSYAPVTMIGYKEMPIRMRAVKENEPWGVFAVLNVTEPSAIQWAEFSGGGEAYINGTFFSGMVAFHNSPVTIVDTIVRDAHGDDGMNLKYVYVDINRVRFERNSADGLDIDMALSGVVENSLFLENGNDGMDISWSPIVIRNIESANNGDKCLSVGERSTPLIYDTILRGCPIGLAVKDDSHAKLERVRFETNGTAVSAYIKKPFFGEPSVSIIESTFKGNREKTLALSGAVITIDSAQ
;
A
#
# COMPACT_ATOMS: atom_id res chain seq x y z
N MET A 1 57.51 26.46 53.24
CA MET A 1 56.88 27.48 52.43
C MET A 1 57.02 27.25 50.95
N ARG A 2 58.22 27.08 50.36
CA ARG A 2 58.38 26.89 48.86
C ARG A 2 57.63 25.71 48.27
N ARG A 3 57.55 24.52 48.93
CA ARG A 3 56.81 23.34 48.47
C ARG A 3 55.29 23.58 48.53
N LEU A 4 54.78 24.31 49.50
CA LEU A 4 53.33 24.61 49.56
C LEU A 4 52.90 25.56 48.46
N HIS A 5 53.73 26.56 48.13
CA HIS A 5 53.47 27.47 46.99
C HIS A 5 53.52 26.75 45.65
N ILE A 6 54.40 25.75 45.47
CA ILE A 6 54.43 24.93 44.24
C ILE A 6 53.15 24.06 44.14
N ILE A 7 52.72 23.40 45.23
CA ILE A 7 51.51 22.61 45.26
C ILE A 7 50.27 23.47 44.98
N LEU A 8 50.15 24.63 45.63
CA LEU A 8 49.06 25.58 45.40
C LEU A 8 49.06 26.11 43.97
N GLY A 9 50.25 26.34 43.36
CA GLY A 9 50.38 26.73 41.96
C GLY A 9 49.94 25.65 41.01
N ILE A 10 50.26 24.37 41.25
CA ILE A 10 49.82 23.24 40.44
C ILE A 10 48.30 23.05 40.54
N ILE A 11 47.74 23.16 41.76
CA ILE A 11 46.30 23.07 41.95
C ILE A 11 45.56 24.22 41.22
N ALA A 12 46.07 25.44 41.30
CA ALA A 12 45.52 26.59 40.59
C ALA A 12 45.60 26.42 39.07
N LEU A 13 46.70 25.85 38.55
CA LEU A 13 46.87 25.55 37.13
C LEU A 13 45.88 24.44 36.68
N LEU A 14 45.71 23.38 37.45
CA LEU A 14 44.75 22.32 37.14
C LEU A 14 43.32 22.83 37.13
N ILE A 15 42.92 23.66 38.09
CA ILE A 15 41.61 24.32 38.12
C ILE A 15 41.43 25.23 36.91
N ALA A 16 42.43 25.98 36.51
CA ALA A 16 42.39 26.84 35.33
C ALA A 16 42.24 26.06 34.03
N VAL A 17 42.96 24.93 33.90
CA VAL A 17 42.88 24.04 32.73
C VAL A 17 41.47 23.39 32.66
N GLN A 18 40.95 22.94 33.77
CA GLN A 18 39.56 22.38 33.80
C GLN A 18 38.50 23.46 33.47
N ALA A 19 38.67 24.67 34.01
CA ALA A 19 37.76 25.78 33.71
C ALA A 19 37.80 26.18 32.24
N ILE A 20 38.98 26.23 31.62
CA ILE A 20 39.16 26.49 30.20
C ILE A 20 38.58 25.34 29.37
N GLY A 21 38.83 24.10 29.74
CA GLY A 21 38.25 22.92 29.07
C GLY A 21 36.70 22.91 29.11
N GLY A 22 36.14 23.20 30.26
CA GLY A 22 34.70 23.34 30.49
C GLY A 22 34.08 24.48 29.66
N MET A 23 34.78 25.62 29.56
CA MET A 23 34.33 26.74 28.72
C MET A 23 34.37 26.42 27.20
N LEU A 24 35.44 25.76 26.74
CA LEU A 24 35.55 25.32 25.35
C LEU A 24 34.46 24.31 24.97
N LEU A 25 34.24 23.33 25.85
CA LEU A 25 33.13 22.37 25.69
C LEU A 25 31.77 23.07 25.69
N GLY A 26 31.57 23.99 26.60
CA GLY A 26 30.39 24.83 26.70
C GLY A 26 30.14 25.64 25.41
N LEU A 27 31.20 26.21 24.83
CA LEU A 27 31.13 26.94 23.59
C LEU A 27 30.75 26.03 22.40
N LEU A 28 31.35 24.85 22.33
CA LEU A 28 31.02 23.87 21.29
C LEU A 28 29.53 23.43 21.39
N ILE A 29 29.04 23.10 22.58
CA ILE A 29 27.64 22.75 22.80
C ILE A 29 26.73 23.93 22.46
N TYR A 30 27.10 25.13 22.86
CA TYR A 30 26.34 26.35 22.56
C TYR A 30 26.24 26.60 21.04
N GLN A 31 27.30 26.35 20.30
CA GLN A 31 27.34 26.52 18.84
C GLN A 31 26.62 25.42 18.07
N ALA A 32 26.58 24.19 18.63
CA ALA A 32 25.99 23.02 18.00
C ALA A 32 24.51 22.82 18.34
N THR A 33 23.98 23.47 19.40
CA THR A 33 22.66 23.19 19.95
C THR A 33 21.70 24.38 19.72
N PRO A 34 20.46 24.13 19.23
CA PRO A 34 19.43 25.17 19.12
C PRO A 34 19.10 25.82 20.47
N ASN A 35 18.84 27.13 20.48
CA ASN A 35 18.60 27.89 21.70
C ASN A 35 17.49 27.32 22.61
N SER A 36 16.42 26.78 22.04
CA SER A 36 15.31 26.15 22.79
C SER A 36 15.75 24.91 23.58
N VAL A 37 16.73 24.16 23.10
CA VAL A 37 17.27 22.97 23.75
C VAL A 37 18.37 23.35 24.74
N LEU A 38 19.13 24.39 24.46
CA LEU A 38 20.29 24.84 25.22
C LEU A 38 19.93 25.23 26.65
N THR A 39 18.82 25.95 26.82
CA THR A 39 18.36 26.42 28.12
C THR A 39 17.71 25.33 28.99
N ARG A 40 17.18 24.28 28.35
CA ARG A 40 16.36 23.26 29.01
C ARG A 40 17.07 21.94 29.26
N GLN A 41 17.91 21.51 28.32
CA GLN A 41 18.45 20.15 28.30
C GLN A 41 19.96 20.05 28.51
N THR A 42 20.72 21.18 28.46
CA THR A 42 22.16 21.14 28.62
C THR A 42 22.62 21.66 29.95
N PHE A 43 23.80 21.19 30.40
CA PHE A 43 24.41 21.68 31.64
C PHE A 43 24.72 23.18 31.60
N ILE A 44 24.93 23.75 30.41
CA ILE A 44 25.19 25.19 30.24
C ILE A 44 24.00 26.02 30.70
N GLY A 45 22.79 25.57 30.45
CA GLY A 45 21.58 26.25 30.91
C GLY A 45 21.29 26.04 32.38
N ARG A 46 21.83 24.96 32.99
CA ARG A 46 21.60 24.58 34.38
C ARG A 46 22.59 25.21 35.40
N ILE A 47 23.80 25.56 34.93
CA ILE A 47 24.81 26.20 35.78
C ILE A 47 24.62 27.70 35.80
N PRO A 48 24.34 28.36 36.96
CA PRO A 48 24.17 29.80 37.05
C PRO A 48 25.34 30.55 36.45
N GLY A 49 25.08 31.51 35.56
CA GLY A 49 26.09 32.36 34.92
C GLY A 49 26.86 31.72 33.77
N MET A 50 26.86 30.41 33.61
CA MET A 50 27.65 29.73 32.56
C MET A 50 27.14 30.08 31.15
N LEU A 51 25.83 30.05 30.92
CA LEU A 51 25.22 30.45 29.63
C LEU A 51 25.59 31.91 29.29
N THR A 52 25.57 32.81 30.28
CA THR A 52 25.96 34.21 30.08
C THR A 52 27.43 34.33 29.72
N SER A 53 28.31 33.61 30.38
CA SER A 53 29.75 33.62 30.10
C SER A 53 30.06 33.08 28.68
N VAL A 54 29.45 31.94 28.34
CA VAL A 54 29.60 31.34 26.97
C VAL A 54 29.08 32.31 25.89
N ARG A 55 27.96 32.98 26.14
CA ARG A 55 27.41 34.01 25.21
C ARG A 55 28.32 35.21 25.05
N VAL A 56 28.97 35.68 26.12
CA VAL A 56 29.92 36.81 26.04
C VAL A 56 31.14 36.40 25.19
N ILE A 57 31.70 35.21 25.43
CA ILE A 57 32.84 34.71 24.66
C ILE A 57 32.49 34.56 23.17
N ASP A 58 31.38 33.89 22.90
CA ASP A 58 30.93 33.70 21.51
C ASP A 58 30.65 35.02 20.80
N ARG A 59 30.06 36.00 21.49
CA ARG A 59 29.87 37.36 20.94
C ARG A 59 31.19 38.09 20.67
N SER A 60 32.21 37.88 21.50
CA SER A 60 33.52 38.42 21.27
C SER A 60 34.17 37.90 19.97
N MET A 61 33.90 36.63 19.64
CA MET A 61 34.30 36.03 18.36
C MET A 61 33.61 36.64 17.13
N ASN A 62 32.50 37.36 17.30
CA ASN A 62 31.81 38.07 16.22
C ASN A 62 32.72 39.11 15.50
N ILE A 63 33.82 39.52 16.12
CA ILE A 63 34.82 40.38 15.49
C ILE A 63 35.32 39.77 14.19
N LEU A 64 35.44 38.46 14.11
CA LEU A 64 35.92 37.73 12.92
C LEU A 64 34.97 37.85 11.71
N TYR A 65 33.70 38.21 11.92
CA TYR A 65 32.68 38.34 10.88
C TYR A 65 32.35 39.80 10.52
N ARG A 66 33.02 40.76 11.05
CA ARG A 66 32.74 42.22 10.82
C ARG A 66 33.18 42.75 9.47
N GLY A 67 34.02 42.02 8.70
CA GLY A 67 34.60 42.52 7.45
C GLY A 67 33.68 42.48 6.22
N GLN A 68 32.39 42.20 6.38
CA GLN A 68 31.46 42.08 5.25
C GLN A 68 30.92 43.46 4.79
N LYS A 69 30.56 43.51 3.48
CA LYS A 69 29.98 44.73 2.87
C LYS A 69 28.77 45.25 3.69
N PRO A 70 28.57 46.57 3.78
CA PRO A 70 27.39 47.12 4.45
C PRO A 70 26.12 46.58 3.76
N PRO A 71 25.03 46.31 4.52
CA PRO A 71 23.74 45.94 3.94
C PRO A 71 23.22 47.08 3.06
N GLU A 72 22.29 46.76 2.15
CA GLU A 72 21.44 47.75 1.53
C GLU A 72 20.76 48.62 2.61
N GLN A 73 20.43 49.83 2.28
CA GLN A 73 19.85 50.75 3.25
C GLN A 73 18.43 50.29 3.61
N LEU A 74 18.30 49.65 4.79
CA LEU A 74 16.98 49.28 5.31
C LEU A 74 16.24 50.52 5.82
N MET A 75 14.92 50.49 5.71
CA MET A 75 14.09 51.51 6.33
C MET A 75 14.40 51.56 7.84
N HIS A 76 14.56 52.78 8.37
CA HIS A 76 14.87 52.99 9.77
C HIS A 76 13.73 53.68 10.50
N TYR A 77 13.41 53.19 11.68
CA TYR A 77 12.40 53.71 12.56
C TYR A 77 12.99 54.12 13.91
N ASP A 78 12.61 55.29 14.40
CA ASP A 78 12.83 55.70 15.78
C ASP A 78 11.54 55.52 16.57
N LEU A 79 11.57 54.71 17.63
CA LEU A 79 10.44 54.49 18.52
C LEU A 79 10.81 55.00 19.93
N ALA A 80 10.19 56.10 20.33
CA ALA A 80 10.41 56.71 21.63
C ALA A 80 9.18 56.47 22.53
N ILE A 81 9.41 55.74 23.64
CA ILE A 81 8.43 55.48 24.70
C ILE A 81 8.87 56.21 25.94
N ASP A 82 7.96 56.88 26.63
CA ASP A 82 8.26 57.55 27.87
C ASP A 82 8.85 56.55 28.88
N GLU A 83 9.88 56.96 29.61
CA GLU A 83 10.59 56.08 30.54
C GLU A 83 9.66 55.47 31.61
N LYS A 84 8.69 56.26 32.09
CA LYS A 84 7.66 55.81 33.03
C LYS A 84 6.80 54.71 32.45
N ASP A 85 6.36 54.84 31.19
CA ASP A 85 5.50 53.89 30.52
C ASP A 85 6.29 52.61 30.16
N LEU A 86 7.54 52.76 29.74
CA LEU A 86 8.41 51.64 29.47
C LEU A 86 8.65 50.81 30.76
N LYS A 87 8.87 51.48 31.88
CA LYS A 87 9.01 50.82 33.17
C LYS A 87 7.74 50.09 33.60
N ALA A 88 6.56 50.69 33.39
CA ALA A 88 5.28 50.04 33.67
C ALA A 88 5.07 48.79 32.82
N ILE A 89 5.44 48.83 31.52
CA ILE A 89 5.42 47.66 30.65
C ILE A 89 6.36 46.58 31.20
N GLU A 90 7.58 46.90 31.57
CA GLU A 90 8.54 45.97 32.09
C GLU A 90 8.10 45.34 33.45
N GLU A 91 7.48 46.10 34.31
CA GLU A 91 6.93 45.64 35.59
C GLU A 91 5.70 44.72 35.42
N SER A 92 4.96 44.84 34.30
CA SER A 92 3.83 43.96 34.00
C SER A 92 4.24 42.61 33.45
N LEU A 93 5.50 42.45 33.02
CA LEU A 93 5.98 41.18 32.47
C LEU A 93 6.32 40.20 33.57
N PRO A 94 6.10 38.89 33.32
CA PRO A 94 6.48 37.85 34.29
C PRO A 94 7.97 37.87 34.58
N THR A 95 8.30 37.81 35.88
CA THR A 95 9.68 37.80 36.38
C THR A 95 10.25 36.37 36.45
N GLU A 96 9.40 35.37 36.47
CA GLU A 96 9.80 33.99 36.54
C GLU A 96 10.26 33.48 35.19
N LEU A 97 11.38 32.75 35.14
CA LEU A 97 11.79 32.03 33.96
C LEU A 97 10.94 30.78 33.79
N PRO A 98 10.59 30.41 32.54
CA PRO A 98 9.82 29.19 32.31
C PRO A 98 10.58 27.98 32.89
N SER A 99 9.87 27.18 33.68
CA SER A 99 10.40 25.93 34.19
C SER A 99 10.70 24.98 33.05
N PRO A 100 11.86 24.30 33.02
CA PRO A 100 12.13 23.25 32.03
C PRO A 100 11.11 22.11 32.04
N TRP A 101 10.36 22.00 33.14
CA TRP A 101 9.42 20.90 33.40
C TRP A 101 7.96 21.24 33.09
N TYR A 102 7.58 22.54 33.09
CA TYR A 102 6.19 23.00 32.99
C TYR A 102 5.89 23.83 31.74
N GLY A 103 6.64 23.65 30.69
CA GLY A 103 6.33 24.25 29.39
C GLY A 103 6.69 25.74 29.28
N ASN A 104 6.22 26.36 28.21
CA ASN A 104 6.46 27.76 27.92
C ASN A 104 5.60 28.66 28.81
N LEU A 105 6.20 29.67 29.37
CA LEU A 105 5.47 30.74 30.02
C LEU A 105 4.87 31.64 28.92
N PHE A 106 3.56 31.64 28.82
CA PHE A 106 2.83 32.51 27.88
C PHE A 106 2.52 33.83 28.52
N LEU A 107 2.67 34.92 27.75
CA LEU A 107 2.27 36.23 28.17
C LEU A 107 0.76 36.38 28.04
N THR A 108 0.07 36.61 29.14
CA THR A 108 -1.35 36.87 29.18
C THR A 108 -1.70 38.24 28.61
N ASP A 109 -2.93 38.45 28.15
CA ASP A 109 -3.36 39.73 27.57
C ASP A 109 -3.33 40.86 28.58
N ASP A 110 -3.55 40.57 29.85
CA ASP A 110 -3.44 41.53 30.96
C ASP A 110 -2.05 42.16 31.12
N ALA A 111 -1.02 41.39 30.77
CA ALA A 111 0.36 41.88 30.78
C ALA A 111 0.76 42.67 29.54
N LYS A 112 -0.08 42.67 28.48
CA LYS A 112 0.19 43.39 27.23
C LYS A 112 -0.41 44.80 27.23
N GLN A 113 0.00 45.63 28.18
CA GLN A 113 -0.52 46.97 28.33
C GLN A 113 -0.08 47.92 27.22
N TRP A 114 -1.00 48.79 26.77
CA TRP A 114 -0.74 49.83 25.78
C TRP A 114 -0.13 51.08 26.43
N ALA A 115 0.96 51.55 25.87
CA ALA A 115 1.62 52.81 26.21
C ALA A 115 1.57 53.79 25.04
N ASN A 116 1.68 55.08 25.32
CA ASN A 116 1.85 56.13 24.31
C ASN A 116 3.31 56.20 23.88
N ALA A 117 3.52 56.42 22.61
CA ALA A 117 4.86 56.50 22.02
C ALA A 117 4.90 57.47 20.82
N THR A 118 6.09 57.83 20.46
CA THR A 118 6.37 58.57 19.25
C THR A 118 7.12 57.66 18.27
N PHE A 119 6.61 57.56 17.07
CA PHE A 119 7.21 56.77 15.97
C PHE A 119 7.68 57.76 14.89
N THR A 120 8.94 57.72 14.50
CA THR A 120 9.51 58.53 13.45
C THR A 120 10.11 57.67 12.35
N ALA A 121 9.75 57.92 11.12
CA ALA A 121 10.24 57.26 9.93
C ALA A 121 10.26 58.22 8.73
N GLY A 122 11.33 58.21 7.92
CA GLY A 122 11.44 59.04 6.72
C GLY A 122 11.30 60.56 6.98
N GLY A 123 11.64 61.00 8.19
CA GLY A 123 11.54 62.41 8.61
C GLY A 123 10.13 62.79 9.13
N GLU A 124 9.15 61.96 9.02
CA GLU A 124 7.80 62.17 9.58
C GLU A 124 7.66 61.55 10.97
N THR A 125 6.87 62.21 11.82
CA THR A 125 6.61 61.80 13.20
C THR A 125 5.12 61.51 13.42
N TYR A 126 4.85 60.40 14.13
CA TYR A 126 3.52 59.90 14.43
C TYR A 126 3.36 59.72 15.95
N LYS A 127 2.24 60.13 16.51
CA LYS A 127 1.83 59.74 17.86
C LYS A 127 1.14 58.41 17.77
N VAL A 128 1.72 57.39 18.40
CA VAL A 128 1.26 56.01 18.28
C VAL A 128 0.99 55.39 19.64
N LYS A 129 0.27 54.26 19.66
CA LYS A 129 0.23 53.39 20.83
C LYS A 129 1.11 52.18 20.58
N VAL A 130 1.82 51.75 21.60
CA VAL A 130 2.71 50.55 21.51
C VAL A 130 2.43 49.58 22.67
N ARG A 131 2.63 48.31 22.41
CA ARG A 131 2.62 47.27 23.46
C ARG A 131 3.58 46.16 23.09
N VAL A 132 3.96 45.33 24.07
CA VAL A 132 4.67 44.11 23.80
C VAL A 132 3.78 43.16 23.00
N ARG A 133 4.39 42.47 22.03
CA ARG A 133 3.68 41.56 21.12
C ARG A 133 4.30 40.17 21.25
N GLY A 134 3.43 39.15 21.15
CA GLY A 134 3.77 37.75 21.18
C GLY A 134 3.52 37.14 22.54
N ASP A 135 3.09 35.88 22.53
CA ASP A 135 2.70 35.15 23.71
C ASP A 135 3.86 34.34 24.26
N ILE A 136 4.71 33.83 23.38
CA ILE A 136 5.83 32.99 23.75
C ILE A 136 7.03 33.81 24.24
N PHE A 137 7.80 33.15 25.10
CA PHE A 137 8.90 33.72 25.88
C PHE A 137 9.94 34.53 25.07
N ASN A 138 10.28 34.15 23.85
CA ASN A 138 11.26 34.83 23.02
C ASN A 138 10.87 36.26 22.65
N HIS A 139 9.59 36.61 22.64
CA HIS A 139 9.11 37.91 22.25
C HIS A 139 9.24 38.98 23.37
N TRP A 140 9.19 38.57 24.63
CA TRP A 140 9.07 39.51 25.73
C TRP A 140 10.13 39.36 26.82
N ALA A 141 10.74 38.20 27.01
CA ALA A 141 11.63 37.96 28.14
C ALA A 141 13.06 38.52 28.00
N TYR A 142 13.47 38.87 26.77
CA TYR A 142 14.79 39.40 26.49
C TYR A 142 14.79 40.91 26.37
N ARG A 143 15.99 41.51 26.34
CA ARG A 143 16.16 42.98 26.11
C ARG A 143 15.57 43.43 24.78
N LYS A 144 15.77 42.67 23.73
CA LYS A 144 15.13 42.92 22.43
C LYS A 144 13.75 42.25 22.48
N LYS A 145 12.72 43.06 22.56
CA LYS A 145 11.32 42.60 22.60
C LYS A 145 10.67 42.78 21.25
N SER A 146 9.62 42.05 21.00
CA SER A 146 8.71 42.30 19.85
C SER A 146 7.63 43.28 20.26
N TRP A 147 7.29 44.17 19.35
CA TRP A 147 6.36 45.27 19.61
C TRP A 147 5.18 45.24 18.64
N ARG A 148 4.01 45.67 19.11
CA ARG A 148 2.90 46.05 18.26
C ARG A 148 2.77 47.58 18.29
N VAL A 149 2.69 48.19 17.09
CA VAL A 149 2.55 49.66 16.93
C VAL A 149 1.21 49.92 16.25
N LYS A 150 0.42 50.80 16.85
CA LYS A 150 -0.90 51.22 16.35
C LYS A 150 -0.94 52.73 16.06
N PHE A 151 -1.18 53.04 14.80
CA PHE A 151 -1.28 54.41 14.29
C PHE A 151 -2.69 54.97 14.48
N PRO A 152 -2.88 56.30 14.61
CA PRO A 152 -4.21 56.89 14.62
C PRO A 152 -4.90 56.74 13.26
N LYS A 153 -6.23 56.66 13.27
CA LYS A 153 -7.02 56.49 12.04
C LYS A 153 -6.81 57.62 11.03
N GLU A 154 -6.56 58.80 11.55
CA GLU A 154 -6.44 60.03 10.77
C GLU A 154 -5.07 60.22 10.15
N LYS A 155 -4.08 59.47 10.62
CA LYS A 155 -2.70 59.53 10.12
C LYS A 155 -2.04 58.14 10.12
N LEU A 156 -2.23 57.42 9.04
CA LEU A 156 -1.64 56.08 8.82
C LEU A 156 -0.19 56.20 8.33
N PHE A 157 0.64 55.24 8.71
CA PHE A 157 1.99 55.11 8.19
C PHE A 157 1.98 54.28 6.92
N ASN A 158 2.20 54.88 5.75
CA ASN A 158 2.13 54.17 4.46
C ASN A 158 0.85 53.33 4.28
N GLY A 159 -0.30 53.82 4.77
CA GLY A 159 -1.56 53.11 4.76
C GLY A 159 -1.64 51.96 5.80
N ILE A 160 -0.69 51.83 6.71
CA ILE A 160 -0.67 50.83 7.77
C ILE A 160 -1.37 51.39 9.02
N ARG A 161 -2.37 50.66 9.50
CA ARG A 161 -3.11 50.96 10.74
C ARG A 161 -2.44 50.39 11.98
N GLU A 162 -2.01 49.11 11.88
CA GLU A 162 -1.28 48.40 12.92
C GLU A 162 -0.18 47.55 12.29
N MET A 163 0.97 47.51 12.93
CA MET A 163 2.08 46.66 12.54
C MET A 163 2.74 46.01 13.74
N ASN A 164 3.37 44.86 13.48
CA ASN A 164 4.20 44.17 14.44
C ASN A 164 5.65 44.30 14.04
N LEU A 165 6.50 44.67 14.99
CA LEU A 165 7.95 44.68 14.88
C LEU A 165 8.44 43.42 15.62
N ILE A 166 8.76 42.38 14.88
CA ILE A 166 9.06 41.06 15.43
C ILE A 166 10.55 40.77 15.31
N ILE A 167 11.10 40.09 16.30
CA ILE A 167 12.49 39.59 16.24
C ILE A 167 12.62 38.64 15.03
N PRO A 168 13.61 38.80 14.12
CA PRO A 168 13.69 38.03 12.88
C PRO A 168 13.88 36.53 13.10
N GLU A 169 14.50 36.14 14.18
CA GLU A 169 14.72 34.75 14.58
C GLU A 169 13.41 33.96 14.72
N ASP A 170 12.36 34.61 15.19
CA ASP A 170 11.05 34.01 15.38
C ASP A 170 10.37 33.63 14.04
N ARG A 171 10.72 34.38 13.00
CA ARG A 171 10.19 34.17 11.65
C ARG A 171 11.13 33.33 10.77
N LEU A 172 12.00 32.56 11.39
CA LEU A 172 13.03 31.77 10.70
C LEU A 172 13.76 32.59 9.64
N TRP A 173 14.14 33.80 10.03
CA TRP A 173 14.90 34.74 9.20
C TRP A 173 14.21 35.07 7.87
N PHE A 174 14.61 34.42 6.77
CA PHE A 174 14.06 34.67 5.43
C PHE A 174 12.87 33.78 5.06
N VAL A 175 12.59 32.72 5.80
CA VAL A 175 11.64 31.68 5.35
C VAL A 175 10.22 32.21 5.24
N GLU A 176 9.76 32.97 6.23
CA GLU A 176 8.40 33.53 6.14
C GLU A 176 8.29 34.58 5.03
N PHE A 177 9.34 35.37 4.75
CA PHE A 177 9.38 36.24 3.60
C PHE A 177 9.24 35.51 2.27
N LEU A 178 9.96 34.38 2.11
CA LEU A 178 9.86 33.52 0.93
C LEU A 178 8.45 32.95 0.78
N ASN A 179 7.82 32.55 1.88
CA ASN A 179 6.46 32.04 1.85
C ASN A 179 5.44 33.13 1.51
N VAL A 180 5.61 34.35 2.03
CA VAL A 180 4.80 35.50 1.61
C VAL A 180 5.00 35.83 0.12
N TYR A 181 6.21 35.65 -0.40
CA TYR A 181 6.46 35.77 -1.84
C TYR A 181 5.68 34.75 -2.65
N ARG A 182 5.64 33.51 -2.20
CA ARG A 182 4.81 32.46 -2.80
C ARG A 182 3.32 32.74 -2.68
N MET A 183 2.84 33.22 -1.51
CA MET A 183 1.44 33.63 -1.33
C MET A 183 0.98 34.66 -2.38
N ARG A 184 1.85 35.60 -2.74
CA ARG A 184 1.56 36.61 -3.80
C ARG A 184 1.38 35.95 -5.16
N LYS A 185 2.20 34.95 -5.50
CA LYS A 185 2.07 34.21 -6.76
C LYS A 185 0.73 33.48 -6.87
N PHE A 186 0.21 32.97 -5.75
CA PHE A 186 -1.11 32.31 -5.66
C PHE A 186 -2.26 33.30 -5.41
N ASN A 187 -1.99 34.63 -5.40
CA ASN A 187 -2.97 35.67 -5.08
C ASN A 187 -3.75 35.38 -3.78
N LEU A 188 -3.07 34.77 -2.77
CA LEU A 188 -3.59 34.62 -1.43
C LEU A 188 -3.45 35.91 -0.62
N LEU A 189 -4.38 36.11 0.30
CA LEU A 189 -4.23 37.15 1.32
C LEU A 189 -2.96 36.86 2.14
N HIS A 190 -2.15 37.87 2.35
CA HIS A 190 -0.89 37.76 3.06
C HIS A 190 -0.59 39.03 3.86
N PRO A 191 0.11 38.90 5.02
CA PRO A 191 0.58 40.10 5.72
C PRO A 191 1.79 40.67 5.00
N PRO A 192 1.74 41.93 4.53
CA PRO A 192 2.93 42.60 4.00
C PRO A 192 4.06 42.60 5.03
N MET A 193 5.27 42.24 4.57
CA MET A 193 6.44 42.06 5.42
C MET A 193 7.63 42.86 4.86
N GLU A 194 8.39 43.53 5.75
CA GLU A 194 9.63 44.20 5.41
C GLU A 194 10.69 43.99 6.48
N LEU A 195 11.97 43.97 6.07
CA LEU A 195 13.09 43.99 7.00
C LEU A 195 13.45 45.43 7.32
N VAL A 196 13.44 45.81 8.60
CA VAL A 196 13.63 47.16 9.06
C VAL A 196 14.64 47.24 10.20
N THR A 197 15.18 48.43 10.45
CA THR A 197 15.94 48.71 11.64
C THR A 197 15.14 49.63 12.57
N VAL A 198 15.24 49.39 13.88
CA VAL A 198 14.51 50.17 14.88
C VAL A 198 15.44 50.65 15.99
N SER A 199 15.46 51.94 16.27
CA SER A 199 16.08 52.51 17.46
C SER A 199 15.01 52.77 18.54
N MET A 200 15.21 52.21 19.72
CA MET A 200 14.34 52.37 20.89
C MET A 200 14.95 53.47 21.77
N ASN A 201 14.23 54.55 22.06
CA ASN A 201 14.67 55.66 22.94
C ASN A 201 16.12 56.09 22.66
N GLY A 202 16.47 56.31 21.39
CA GLY A 202 17.78 56.73 20.94
C GLY A 202 18.85 55.64 21.00
N SER A 203 18.51 54.38 21.21
CA SER A 203 19.46 53.28 21.20
C SER A 203 20.04 53.06 19.80
N LYS A 204 21.11 52.26 19.68
CA LYS A 204 21.62 51.85 18.39
C LYS A 204 20.58 51.00 17.67
N PRO A 205 20.48 51.11 16.32
CA PRO A 205 19.53 50.34 15.52
C PRO A 205 19.62 48.84 15.72
N LEU A 206 18.48 48.21 15.87
CA LEU A 206 18.30 46.75 15.96
C LEU A 206 17.51 46.27 14.77
N LEU A 207 17.76 45.05 14.33
CA LEU A 207 17.07 44.43 13.20
C LEU A 207 15.71 43.92 13.63
N TYR A 208 14.65 44.22 12.86
CA TYR A 208 13.30 43.70 13.06
C TYR A 208 12.68 43.28 11.74
N THR A 209 11.75 42.33 11.83
CA THR A 209 10.78 42.05 10.76
C THR A 209 9.54 42.86 11.07
N GLN A 210 9.19 43.80 10.19
CA GLN A 210 7.92 44.48 10.18
C GLN A 210 6.91 43.56 9.52
N ILE A 211 5.76 43.36 10.16
CA ILE A 211 4.61 42.61 9.61
C ILE A 211 3.36 43.44 9.83
N GLU A 212 2.69 43.84 8.75
CA GLU A 212 1.40 44.49 8.85
C GLU A 212 0.39 43.56 9.54
N HIS A 213 -0.34 44.12 10.51
CA HIS A 213 -1.36 43.35 11.21
C HIS A 213 -2.65 43.31 10.41
N TRP A 214 -3.42 42.25 10.61
CA TRP A 214 -4.73 42.06 10.02
C TRP A 214 -5.66 43.19 10.45
N THR A 215 -5.94 44.10 9.54
CA THR A 215 -6.84 45.26 9.72
C THR A 215 -7.69 45.43 8.46
N LYS A 216 -8.75 46.20 8.56
CA LYS A 216 -9.58 46.51 7.38
C LYS A 216 -8.75 47.12 6.26
N GLU A 217 -7.87 48.05 6.63
CA GLU A 217 -7.00 48.75 5.67
C GLU A 217 -6.07 47.79 4.95
N MET A 218 -5.56 46.76 5.64
CA MET A 218 -4.73 45.73 5.04
C MET A 218 -5.51 44.88 4.04
N LEU A 219 -6.76 44.50 4.37
CA LEU A 219 -7.64 43.73 3.48
C LEU A 219 -8.01 44.54 2.25
N GLU A 220 -8.39 45.83 2.43
CA GLU A 220 -8.78 46.71 1.34
C GLU A 220 -7.62 46.96 0.34
N LYS A 221 -6.39 47.12 0.84
CA LYS A 221 -5.19 47.22 -0.01
C LYS A 221 -4.94 45.99 -0.89
N GLN A 222 -5.46 44.84 -0.51
CA GLN A 222 -5.37 43.59 -1.28
C GLN A 222 -6.67 43.26 -2.02
N GLY A 223 -7.57 44.23 -2.20
CA GLY A 223 -8.79 44.08 -2.97
C GLY A 223 -9.85 43.20 -2.29
N ARG A 224 -9.83 43.14 -0.95
CA ARG A 224 -10.87 42.47 -0.16
C ARG A 224 -11.70 43.56 0.57
N THR A 225 -12.97 43.28 0.75
CA THR A 225 -13.83 44.21 1.55
C THR A 225 -13.38 44.19 3.01
N GLY A 226 -13.51 45.37 3.68
CA GLY A 226 -13.25 45.50 5.10
C GLY A 226 -14.44 45.06 5.99
N ASP A 227 -15.65 44.87 5.42
CA ASP A 227 -16.85 44.45 6.14
C ASP A 227 -16.99 42.93 6.11
N VAL A 228 -16.18 42.28 6.94
CA VAL A 228 -15.95 40.85 6.93
C VAL A 228 -15.84 40.29 8.34
N ASN A 229 -15.91 39.00 8.46
CA ASN A 229 -15.55 38.26 9.67
C ASN A 229 -14.19 37.58 9.49
N VAL A 230 -13.28 37.80 10.42
CA VAL A 230 -12.00 37.11 10.48
C VAL A 230 -11.97 36.26 11.73
N TYR A 231 -11.82 34.98 11.53
CA TYR A 231 -11.73 33.99 12.59
C TYR A 231 -10.28 33.51 12.80
N GLN A 232 -9.91 33.32 14.03
CA GLN A 232 -8.67 32.67 14.39
C GLN A 232 -8.89 31.59 15.45
N THR A 233 -8.06 30.58 15.45
CA THR A 233 -8.04 29.59 16.51
C THR A 233 -7.35 30.12 17.76
N GLY A 234 -7.98 29.94 18.91
CA GLY A 234 -7.37 29.99 20.20
C GLY A 234 -6.87 31.35 20.71
N GLY A 235 -7.77 32.31 20.93
CA GLY A 235 -7.46 33.52 21.70
C GLY A 235 -7.31 33.31 23.20
N GLY A 236 -7.47 32.10 23.71
CA GLY A 236 -7.37 31.86 25.16
C GLY A 236 -5.93 31.86 25.68
N ASN A 237 -5.72 32.44 26.83
CA ASN A 237 -4.46 32.44 27.57
C ASN A 237 -4.04 31.05 28.09
N SER A 238 -4.41 30.00 27.42
CA SER A 238 -4.20 28.63 27.86
C SER A 238 -2.96 28.02 27.22
N TYR A 239 -2.10 27.48 28.05
CA TYR A 239 -1.00 26.62 27.63
C TYR A 239 -1.44 25.44 26.74
N PHE A 240 -2.70 25.04 26.86
CA PHE A 240 -3.32 23.93 26.15
C PHE A 240 -3.89 24.30 24.78
N GLN A 241 -3.70 25.49 24.27
CA GLN A 241 -4.16 25.89 22.93
C GLN A 241 -3.70 24.95 21.83
N GLN A 242 -2.51 24.38 21.95
CA GLN A 242 -1.95 23.42 20.99
C GLN A 242 -2.66 22.06 20.98
N TRP A 243 -3.52 21.82 21.98
CA TRP A 243 -4.26 20.56 22.17
C TRP A 243 -5.77 20.75 22.11
N ASN A 244 -6.22 21.97 21.76
CA ASN A 244 -7.63 22.28 21.69
C ASN A 244 -8.25 21.62 20.46
N PRO A 245 -9.44 21.00 20.58
CA PRO A 245 -10.17 20.43 19.47
C PRO A 245 -10.84 21.52 18.63
N VAL A 246 -10.04 22.35 17.99
CA VAL A 246 -10.49 23.56 17.26
C VAL A 246 -11.47 23.26 16.13
N PHE A 247 -11.50 22.03 15.62
CA PHE A 247 -12.47 21.59 14.63
C PHE A 247 -13.69 20.86 15.24
N GLU A 248 -13.84 20.87 16.56
CA GLU A 248 -14.94 20.20 17.27
C GLU A 248 -15.85 21.17 17.99
N GLU A 249 -15.31 22.32 18.41
CA GLU A 249 -16.00 23.28 19.27
C GLU A 249 -15.86 24.71 18.76
N VAL A 250 -16.99 25.36 18.49
CA VAL A 250 -17.06 26.77 18.08
C VAL A 250 -16.37 27.71 19.07
N GLY A 251 -16.45 27.41 20.37
CA GLY A 251 -15.88 28.22 21.44
C GLY A 251 -14.36 28.38 21.43
N TYR A 252 -13.63 27.59 20.63
CA TYR A 252 -12.18 27.74 20.44
C TYR A 252 -11.82 28.77 19.35
N TRP A 253 -12.81 29.40 18.72
CA TRP A 253 -12.58 30.39 17.69
C TRP A 253 -12.84 31.79 18.21
N ASP A 254 -11.93 32.72 17.95
CA ASP A 254 -12.10 34.14 18.17
C ASP A 254 -12.49 34.83 16.88
N LYS A 255 -13.40 35.79 16.99
CA LYS A 255 -13.85 36.63 15.88
C LYS A 255 -13.27 38.04 16.01
N TYR A 256 -12.39 38.42 15.08
CA TYR A 256 -11.74 39.73 15.11
C TYR A 256 -12.61 40.87 14.64
N PHE A 257 -13.43 40.66 13.62
CA PHE A 257 -14.36 41.61 13.10
C PHE A 257 -15.76 41.01 13.20
N SER A 258 -16.64 41.72 13.88
CA SER A 258 -17.99 41.18 14.20
C SER A 258 -19.11 41.86 13.40
N LYS A 259 -18.79 42.38 12.23
CA LYS A 259 -19.82 42.98 11.35
C LYS A 259 -19.75 42.29 9.98
N PRO A 260 -20.88 42.02 9.36
CA PRO A 260 -22.25 42.42 9.68
C PRO A 260 -23.08 41.44 10.51
N THR A 261 -22.55 40.22 10.82
CA THR A 261 -23.31 39.15 11.47
C THR A 261 -23.37 39.22 13.01
N GLY A 262 -22.84 40.31 13.62
CA GLY A 262 -22.84 40.42 15.08
C GLY A 262 -21.88 39.46 15.77
N ASP A 263 -22.26 38.96 16.97
CA ASP A 263 -21.44 38.08 17.80
C ASP A 263 -21.80 36.59 17.64
N THR A 264 -22.54 36.24 16.58
CA THR A 264 -22.91 34.85 16.24
C THR A 264 -21.85 34.19 15.37
N TYR A 265 -21.81 32.84 15.35
CA TYR A 265 -20.75 32.02 14.76
C TYR A 265 -21.29 30.94 13.82
N GLU A 266 -22.42 31.19 13.17
CA GLU A 266 -23.12 30.19 12.35
C GLU A 266 -22.27 29.67 11.19
N GLU A 267 -21.46 30.52 10.57
CA GLU A 267 -20.61 30.15 9.47
C GLU A 267 -19.47 29.22 9.93
N ILE A 268 -18.94 29.42 11.16
CA ILE A 268 -17.95 28.51 11.75
C ILE A 268 -18.60 27.17 12.13
N ASP A 269 -19.77 27.20 12.72
CA ASP A 269 -20.51 25.97 13.06
C ASP A 269 -20.75 25.09 11.83
N LEU A 270 -21.13 25.72 10.70
CA LEU A 270 -21.28 25.00 9.43
C LEU A 270 -19.96 24.39 8.94
N LEU A 271 -18.85 25.13 9.06
CA LEU A 271 -17.52 24.64 8.70
C LEU A 271 -17.11 23.45 9.57
N LEU A 272 -17.41 23.50 10.88
CA LEU A 272 -17.10 22.40 11.80
C LEU A 272 -17.88 21.13 11.45
N LYS A 273 -19.16 21.26 11.09
CA LYS A 273 -19.97 20.13 10.61
C LYS A 273 -19.38 19.47 9.36
N LEU A 274 -18.77 20.25 8.46
CA LEU A 274 -18.06 19.72 7.29
C LEU A 274 -16.68 19.15 7.64
N SER A 275 -16.20 19.35 8.86
CA SER A 275 -14.95 18.80 9.38
C SER A 275 -15.15 17.53 10.20
N GLU A 276 -16.39 17.12 10.45
CA GLU A 276 -16.71 15.88 11.16
C GLU A 276 -16.24 14.64 10.38
N GLU A 277 -15.73 13.66 11.10
CA GLU A 277 -15.26 12.43 10.47
C GLU A 277 -16.39 11.71 9.71
N GLY A 278 -16.16 11.46 8.43
CA GLY A 278 -17.12 10.83 7.55
C GLY A 278 -18.13 11.79 6.90
N ALA A 279 -18.06 13.11 7.15
CA ALA A 279 -18.91 14.11 6.51
C ALA A 279 -18.86 14.02 4.98
N HIS A 280 -17.69 13.68 4.40
CA HIS A 280 -17.49 13.51 2.95
C HIS A 280 -18.38 12.40 2.32
N LYS A 281 -18.95 11.49 3.14
CA LYS A 281 -19.85 10.43 2.67
C LYS A 281 -21.27 10.93 2.36
N ASP A 282 -21.64 12.13 2.84
CA ASP A 282 -22.90 12.76 2.48
C ASP A 282 -22.88 13.12 0.97
N PRO A 283 -23.81 12.63 0.15
CA PRO A 283 -23.89 12.99 -1.27
C PRO A 283 -23.95 14.49 -1.56
N SER A 284 -24.41 15.28 -0.58
CA SER A 284 -24.46 16.75 -0.68
C SER A 284 -23.18 17.44 -0.21
N TYR A 285 -22.19 16.71 0.29
CA TYR A 285 -20.97 17.28 0.90
C TYR A 285 -20.26 18.26 -0.03
N MET A 286 -19.98 17.84 -1.27
CA MET A 286 -19.31 18.69 -2.25
C MET A 286 -20.07 19.99 -2.52
N ARG A 287 -21.37 19.92 -2.64
CA ARG A 287 -22.22 21.10 -2.84
C ARG A 287 -22.16 22.03 -1.63
N LYS A 288 -22.25 21.51 -0.42
CA LYS A 288 -22.12 22.28 0.82
C LYS A 288 -20.73 22.91 0.92
N LEU A 289 -19.69 22.15 0.69
CA LEU A 289 -18.31 22.60 0.75
C LEU A 289 -18.07 23.76 -0.25
N THR A 290 -18.41 23.57 -1.52
CA THR A 290 -18.20 24.62 -2.55
C THR A 290 -19.08 25.86 -2.36
N THR A 291 -20.16 25.73 -1.59
CA THR A 291 -20.99 26.88 -1.21
C THR A 291 -20.29 27.77 -0.18
N ILE A 292 -19.64 27.17 0.83
CA ILE A 292 -19.08 27.94 1.95
C ILE A 292 -17.58 28.20 1.89
N ILE A 293 -16.84 27.52 1.00
CA ILE A 293 -15.41 27.73 0.83
C ILE A 293 -15.04 28.05 -0.62
N ASP A 294 -14.02 28.87 -0.77
CA ASP A 294 -13.37 29.07 -2.06
C ASP A 294 -12.36 27.93 -2.25
N THR A 295 -12.72 26.93 -3.05
CA THR A 295 -11.91 25.71 -3.24
C THR A 295 -10.57 25.98 -3.91
N ASP A 296 -10.49 26.98 -4.81
CA ASP A 296 -9.22 27.34 -5.46
C ASP A 296 -8.26 27.99 -4.44
N ARG A 297 -8.81 28.78 -3.52
CA ARG A 297 -8.05 29.35 -2.41
C ARG A 297 -7.64 28.29 -1.39
N LEU A 298 -8.49 27.32 -1.15
CA LEU A 298 -8.18 26.15 -0.30
C LEU A 298 -7.00 25.37 -0.87
N VAL A 299 -7.03 25.05 -2.16
CA VAL A 299 -5.94 24.38 -2.88
C VAL A 299 -4.67 25.20 -2.82
N SER A 300 -4.74 26.50 -3.11
CA SER A 300 -3.58 27.41 -3.05
C SER A 300 -2.98 27.51 -1.65
N TRP A 301 -3.82 27.55 -0.62
CA TRP A 301 -3.37 27.56 0.76
C TRP A 301 -2.66 26.25 1.14
N TYR A 302 -3.21 25.11 0.71
CA TYR A 302 -2.55 23.81 0.88
C TYR A 302 -1.18 23.78 0.20
N VAL A 303 -1.09 24.20 -1.07
CA VAL A 303 0.17 24.21 -1.83
C VAL A 303 1.24 25.02 -1.12
N VAL A 304 0.92 26.27 -0.73
CA VAL A 304 1.87 27.13 -0.01
C VAL A 304 2.28 26.53 1.33
N SER A 305 1.35 25.90 2.05
CA SER A 305 1.61 25.28 3.35
C SER A 305 2.56 24.09 3.24
N VAL A 306 2.38 23.26 2.21
CA VAL A 306 3.25 22.10 1.93
C VAL A 306 4.63 22.56 1.45
N LEU A 307 4.70 23.53 0.53
CA LEU A 307 5.96 24.14 0.10
C LEU A 307 6.76 24.74 1.27
N ALA A 308 6.06 25.32 2.23
CA ALA A 308 6.64 25.87 3.45
C ALA A 308 7.07 24.81 4.46
N GLY A 309 6.57 23.59 4.37
CA GLY A 309 6.77 22.56 5.40
C GLY A 309 6.20 22.93 6.76
N SER A 310 5.13 23.69 6.79
CA SER A 310 4.57 24.27 8.02
C SER A 310 3.70 23.27 8.78
N ARG A 311 3.85 23.25 10.10
CA ARG A 311 2.92 22.57 11.03
C ARG A 311 1.84 23.48 11.58
N HIS A 312 1.95 24.81 11.39
CA HIS A 312 1.01 25.80 11.94
C HIS A 312 -0.35 25.80 11.21
N VAL A 313 -0.55 24.97 10.24
CA VAL A 313 -1.81 24.80 9.50
C VAL A 313 -2.58 23.56 9.94
N THR A 314 -2.15 22.86 10.99
CA THR A 314 -2.80 21.61 11.45
C THR A 314 -3.95 21.91 12.42
N ASP A 315 -3.65 22.29 13.64
CA ASP A 315 -4.59 22.44 14.74
C ASP A 315 -4.52 23.78 15.48
N PHE A 316 -3.56 24.63 15.12
CA PHE A 316 -3.38 25.96 15.72
C PHE A 316 -2.86 26.96 14.67
N ASN A 317 -2.94 28.26 15.01
CA ASN A 317 -2.61 29.36 14.11
C ASN A 317 -3.43 29.39 12.80
N ILE A 318 -4.59 28.75 12.78
CA ILE A 318 -5.48 28.79 11.63
C ILE A 318 -6.23 30.11 11.64
N ARG A 319 -6.30 30.76 10.47
CA ARG A 319 -7.08 31.98 10.26
C ARG A 319 -7.94 31.84 9.04
N LEU A 320 -9.18 32.29 9.17
CA LEU A 320 -10.16 32.19 8.12
C LEU A 320 -10.79 33.58 7.93
N PHE A 321 -10.84 34.00 6.69
CA PHE A 321 -11.55 35.18 6.27
C PHE A 321 -12.89 34.73 5.72
N PHE A 322 -13.98 35.23 6.28
CA PHE A 322 -15.32 34.98 5.76
C PHE A 322 -15.86 36.27 5.14
N ASP A 323 -16.14 36.22 3.85
CA ASP A 323 -16.74 37.28 3.09
C ASP A 323 -18.27 37.11 3.05
N PRO A 324 -19.03 37.90 3.84
CA PRO A 324 -20.48 37.80 3.86
C PRO A 324 -21.15 38.16 2.53
N SER A 325 -20.48 38.96 1.68
CA SER A 325 -21.02 39.30 0.36
C SER A 325 -20.97 38.12 -0.63
N ARG A 326 -20.08 37.17 -0.41
CA ARG A 326 -19.93 35.94 -1.20
C ARG A 326 -20.43 34.69 -0.47
N GLY A 327 -20.58 34.74 0.85
CA GLY A 327 -20.92 33.63 1.70
C GLY A 327 -19.81 32.57 1.76
N LYS A 328 -18.55 32.97 1.57
CA LYS A 328 -17.43 32.03 1.44
C LYS A 328 -16.26 32.33 2.37
N PHE A 329 -15.67 31.28 2.88
CA PHE A 329 -14.38 31.29 3.55
C PHE A 329 -13.23 31.32 2.55
N GLU A 330 -12.19 32.09 2.89
CA GLU A 330 -10.85 32.03 2.31
C GLU A 330 -9.86 31.79 3.44
N PRO A 331 -9.03 30.71 3.39
CA PRO A 331 -7.98 30.49 4.37
C PRO A 331 -6.89 31.56 4.29
N LEU A 332 -6.43 32.04 5.44
CA LEU A 332 -5.37 33.04 5.55
C LEU A 332 -4.07 32.34 5.99
N PRO A 333 -3.05 32.29 5.13
CA PRO A 333 -1.74 31.79 5.54
C PRO A 333 -1.15 32.69 6.63
N TRP A 334 -0.86 32.14 7.80
CA TRP A 334 -0.31 32.88 8.93
C TRP A 334 0.77 32.08 9.64
N ASP A 335 1.89 32.72 9.94
CA ASP A 335 3.01 32.11 10.67
C ASP A 335 3.51 30.82 9.98
N ILE A 336 3.52 30.82 8.66
CA ILE A 336 3.93 29.69 7.85
C ILE A 336 5.45 29.66 7.75
N SER A 337 6.06 28.72 8.47
CA SER A 337 7.51 28.57 8.52
C SER A 337 7.90 27.08 8.42
N ILE A 338 9.10 26.81 7.95
CA ILE A 338 9.61 25.45 7.87
C ILE A 338 10.04 24.96 9.24
N TYR A 339 9.33 24.00 9.79
CA TYR A 339 9.68 23.32 11.03
C TYR A 339 10.38 21.99 10.79
N VAL A 340 9.97 21.28 9.76
CA VAL A 340 10.50 19.95 9.43
C VAL A 340 10.81 19.88 7.94
N PRO A 341 12.02 19.50 7.54
CA PRO A 341 12.29 19.15 6.16
C PRO A 341 11.51 17.85 5.83
N ARG A 342 11.09 17.69 4.58
CA ARG A 342 10.30 16.56 4.12
C ARG A 342 8.94 16.45 4.82
N THR A 343 8.18 17.50 4.68
CA THR A 343 6.82 17.56 5.20
C THR A 343 5.94 16.56 4.46
N LEU A 344 5.17 15.77 5.21
CA LEU A 344 4.17 14.90 4.63
C LEU A 344 3.21 15.71 3.75
N LEU A 345 2.78 15.15 2.63
CA LEU A 345 1.86 15.81 1.70
C LEU A 345 0.42 15.87 2.22
N PHE A 346 0.14 15.27 3.36
CA PHE A 346 -1.09 15.48 4.11
C PHE A 346 -0.80 16.29 5.37
N LEU A 347 -1.79 17.01 5.87
CA LEU A 347 -1.67 17.89 7.04
C LEU A 347 -2.44 17.26 8.22
N PRO A 348 -1.84 16.28 8.93
CA PRO A 348 -2.51 15.60 10.03
C PRO A 348 -2.89 16.60 11.11
N GLY A 349 -4.09 16.43 11.70
CA GLY A 349 -4.63 17.36 12.70
C GLY A 349 -5.53 18.47 12.13
N ASN A 350 -5.45 18.80 10.84
CA ASN A 350 -6.42 19.68 10.20
C ASN A 350 -7.63 18.85 9.71
N LYS A 351 -8.60 18.64 10.60
CA LYS A 351 -9.79 17.82 10.30
C LYS A 351 -10.56 18.32 9.07
N PHE A 352 -10.64 19.63 8.88
CA PHE A 352 -11.31 20.21 7.73
C PHE A 352 -10.64 19.84 6.41
N LEU A 353 -9.32 20.02 6.31
CA LEU A 353 -8.58 19.61 5.12
C LEU A 353 -8.63 18.10 4.90
N ASN A 354 -8.54 17.32 5.98
CA ASN A 354 -8.59 15.89 5.90
C ASN A 354 -9.94 15.40 5.31
N GLU A 355 -11.06 15.96 5.76
CA GLU A 355 -12.38 15.60 5.19
C GLU A 355 -12.55 16.12 3.76
N ALA A 356 -12.13 17.34 3.46
CA ALA A 356 -12.19 17.89 2.12
C ALA A 356 -11.36 17.07 1.12
N PHE A 357 -10.20 16.56 1.55
CA PHE A 357 -9.29 15.76 0.70
C PHE A 357 -9.68 14.28 0.58
N ARG A 358 -10.65 13.82 1.35
CA ARG A 358 -11.30 12.53 1.09
C ARG A 358 -12.18 12.56 -0.16
N VAL A 359 -12.46 13.75 -0.68
CA VAL A 359 -13.05 13.93 -2.01
C VAL A 359 -11.95 13.86 -3.06
N PRO A 360 -11.90 12.81 -3.89
CA PRO A 360 -10.78 12.56 -4.80
C PRO A 360 -10.49 13.74 -5.74
N ALA A 361 -11.50 14.42 -6.23
CA ALA A 361 -11.37 15.55 -7.13
C ALA A 361 -10.60 16.74 -6.50
N ILE A 362 -10.86 17.06 -5.23
CA ILE A 362 -10.19 18.15 -4.52
C ILE A 362 -8.72 17.78 -4.25
N LYS A 363 -8.48 16.57 -3.75
CA LYS A 363 -7.12 16.10 -3.45
C LYS A 363 -6.28 16.02 -4.72
N LEU A 364 -6.83 15.50 -5.82
CA LEU A 364 -6.16 15.46 -7.11
C LEU A 364 -5.81 16.86 -7.62
N ALA A 365 -6.75 17.81 -7.55
CA ALA A 365 -6.50 19.19 -7.94
C ALA A 365 -5.36 19.81 -7.11
N ALA A 366 -5.34 19.56 -5.80
CA ALA A 366 -4.29 20.04 -4.91
C ALA A 366 -2.92 19.43 -5.25
N HIS A 367 -2.85 18.12 -5.50
CA HIS A 367 -1.61 17.47 -5.90
C HIS A 367 -1.12 17.88 -7.29
N ARG A 368 -2.03 18.11 -8.25
CA ARG A 368 -1.69 18.66 -9.57
C ARG A 368 -1.14 20.08 -9.49
N ALA A 369 -1.79 20.94 -8.72
CA ALA A 369 -1.30 22.31 -8.51
C ALA A 369 0.09 22.32 -7.85
N LEU A 370 0.30 21.43 -6.87
CA LEU A 370 1.61 21.26 -6.22
C LEU A 370 2.66 20.73 -7.20
N TRP A 371 2.32 19.73 -8.02
CA TRP A 371 3.20 19.19 -9.06
C TRP A 371 3.55 20.22 -10.12
N GLU A 372 2.56 20.94 -10.63
CA GLU A 372 2.74 22.01 -11.61
C GLU A 372 3.73 23.07 -11.10
N TYR A 373 3.63 23.43 -9.83
CA TYR A 373 4.55 24.37 -9.21
C TYR A 373 5.98 23.82 -9.12
N VAL A 374 6.14 22.61 -8.54
CA VAL A 374 7.50 22.09 -8.26
C VAL A 374 8.22 21.57 -9.48
N GLN A 375 7.52 21.17 -10.55
CA GLN A 375 8.14 20.72 -11.80
C GLN A 375 8.59 21.87 -12.69
N ASN A 376 8.09 23.10 -12.44
CA ASN A 376 8.43 24.28 -13.23
C ASN A 376 9.79 24.84 -12.76
N ASP A 377 10.85 24.51 -13.49
CA ASP A 377 12.21 24.92 -13.14
C ASP A 377 12.40 26.44 -13.11
N GLU A 378 11.70 27.21 -13.96
CA GLU A 378 11.73 28.69 -13.95
C GLU A 378 11.10 29.22 -12.67
N GLN A 379 9.96 28.66 -12.26
CA GLN A 379 9.26 29.01 -11.02
C GLN A 379 10.13 28.74 -9.77
N ILE A 380 10.82 27.60 -9.74
CA ILE A 380 11.72 27.22 -8.65
C ILE A 380 12.99 28.09 -8.66
N ALA A 381 13.54 28.38 -9.83
CA ALA A 381 14.69 29.29 -9.95
C ALA A 381 14.36 30.69 -9.46
N ASP A 382 13.15 31.19 -9.74
CA ASP A 382 12.67 32.50 -9.26
C ASP A 382 12.49 32.50 -7.72
N ASP A 383 11.94 31.43 -7.14
CA ASP A 383 11.89 31.25 -5.68
C ASP A 383 13.29 31.28 -5.06
N TYR A 384 14.23 30.59 -5.67
CA TYR A 384 15.61 30.53 -5.16
C TYR A 384 16.33 31.86 -5.32
N ALA A 385 16.09 32.61 -6.39
CA ALA A 385 16.65 33.95 -6.58
C ALA A 385 16.15 34.90 -5.46
N GLU A 386 14.86 34.90 -5.16
CA GLU A 386 14.31 35.70 -4.07
C GLU A 386 14.83 35.23 -2.70
N ARG A 387 14.90 33.92 -2.47
CA ARG A 387 15.49 33.32 -1.26
C ARG A 387 16.92 33.79 -1.03
N ASP A 388 17.74 33.74 -2.07
CA ASP A 388 19.16 34.09 -1.99
C ASP A 388 19.37 35.60 -1.80
N ARG A 389 18.49 36.41 -2.41
CA ARG A 389 18.41 37.87 -2.17
C ARG A 389 18.10 38.17 -0.69
N LEU A 390 17.09 37.51 -0.14
CA LEU A 390 16.69 37.64 1.26
C LEU A 390 17.80 37.13 2.21
N TYR A 391 18.41 36.00 1.90
CA TYR A 391 19.53 35.48 2.67
C TYR A 391 20.66 36.51 2.80
N ALA A 392 21.12 37.08 1.67
CA ALA A 392 22.21 38.05 1.65
C ALA A 392 21.86 39.33 2.43
N LEU A 393 20.63 39.81 2.33
CA LEU A 393 20.13 40.97 3.06
C LEU A 393 20.12 40.72 4.57
N ILE A 394 19.57 39.58 4.99
CA ILE A 394 19.41 39.22 6.41
C ILE A 394 20.77 38.94 7.05
N GLU A 395 21.64 38.16 6.40
CA GLU A 395 22.96 37.80 6.92
C GLU A 395 23.74 39.07 7.30
N ARG A 396 23.86 40.02 6.36
CA ARG A 396 24.59 41.28 6.56
C ARG A 396 23.99 42.15 7.68
N SER A 397 22.66 42.20 7.75
CA SER A 397 21.93 43.02 8.74
C SER A 397 21.97 42.39 10.13
N ALA A 398 21.81 41.10 10.22
CA ALA A 398 21.83 40.34 11.47
C ALA A 398 23.19 40.38 12.16
N TYR A 399 24.30 40.42 11.43
CA TYR A 399 25.65 40.48 12.02
C TYR A 399 25.89 41.79 12.81
N ARG A 400 25.13 42.81 12.53
CA ARG A 400 25.21 44.14 13.21
C ARG A 400 24.30 44.26 14.41
N ASP A 401 23.30 43.39 14.51
CA ASP A 401 22.35 43.40 15.63
C ASP A 401 23.03 42.90 16.92
N ARG A 402 23.19 43.81 17.88
CA ARG A 402 23.89 43.51 19.13
C ARG A 402 23.03 42.79 20.17
N LEU A 403 21.71 42.85 20.02
CA LEU A 403 20.80 42.26 20.99
C LEU A 403 20.18 40.94 20.50
N LYS A 404 20.55 40.49 19.29
CA LYS A 404 20.15 39.13 18.88
C LYS A 404 20.68 38.07 19.83
N LEU A 405 19.96 36.98 19.99
CA LEU A 405 20.31 35.91 20.94
C LEU A 405 21.45 35.03 20.45
N GLN A 406 21.60 34.89 19.11
CA GLN A 406 22.63 34.07 18.49
C GLN A 406 23.89 34.88 18.20
N SER A 407 25.03 34.19 18.16
CA SER A 407 26.25 34.75 17.58
C SER A 407 26.14 34.83 16.05
N ASN A 408 27.05 35.60 15.41
CA ASN A 408 27.10 35.67 13.95
C ASN A 408 27.36 34.29 13.31
N ARG A 409 28.16 33.45 13.93
CA ARG A 409 28.41 32.09 13.47
C ARG A 409 27.15 31.22 13.53
N GLN A 410 26.39 31.29 14.63
CA GLN A 410 25.15 30.56 14.75
C GLN A 410 24.09 31.02 13.74
N VAL A 411 23.99 32.36 13.53
CA VAL A 411 23.11 32.89 12.49
C VAL A 411 23.47 32.35 11.13
N LYS A 412 24.77 32.34 10.78
CA LYS A 412 25.23 31.78 9.51
C LYS A 412 24.86 30.32 9.34
N GLN A 413 25.14 29.50 10.34
CA GLN A 413 24.82 28.07 10.34
C GLN A 413 23.31 27.82 10.23
N GLU A 414 22.51 28.63 10.88
CA GLU A 414 21.07 28.52 10.82
C GLU A 414 20.53 28.90 9.44
N LEU A 415 21.01 30.00 8.86
CA LEU A 415 20.66 30.41 7.52
C LEU A 415 21.04 29.36 6.46
N GLU A 416 22.26 28.79 6.54
CA GLU A 416 22.69 27.70 5.65
C GLU A 416 21.80 26.45 5.80
N LYS A 417 21.43 26.10 7.03
CA LYS A 417 20.50 25.00 7.28
C LYS A 417 19.10 25.27 6.70
N LEU A 418 18.64 26.51 6.74
CA LEU A 418 17.35 26.88 6.16
C LEU A 418 17.36 26.82 4.63
N LEU A 419 18.49 27.17 3.98
CA LEU A 419 18.65 26.96 2.54
C LEU A 419 18.47 25.49 2.18
N TRP A 420 19.23 24.61 2.84
CA TRP A 420 19.11 23.18 2.63
C TRP A 420 17.70 22.65 2.87
N LYS A 421 17.02 23.11 3.93
CA LYS A 421 15.65 22.70 4.21
C LYS A 421 14.67 23.05 3.09
N THR A 422 14.78 24.27 2.54
CA THR A 422 13.90 24.71 1.44
C THR A 422 14.11 23.87 0.18
N GLU A 423 15.34 23.56 -0.17
CA GLU A 423 15.68 22.70 -1.31
C GLU A 423 15.23 21.24 -1.10
N SER A 424 15.58 20.68 0.06
CA SER A 424 15.24 19.30 0.42
C SER A 424 13.71 19.07 0.45
N ASN A 425 12.93 20.09 0.81
CA ASN A 425 11.48 19.96 0.81
C ASN A 425 10.91 19.92 -0.61
N ILE A 426 11.42 20.74 -1.51
CA ILE A 426 11.01 20.72 -2.93
C ILE A 426 11.31 19.38 -3.58
N GLU A 427 12.53 18.85 -3.38
CA GLU A 427 12.91 17.54 -3.94
C GLU A 427 12.05 16.41 -3.34
N PHE A 428 11.79 16.43 -2.04
CA PHE A 428 10.89 15.48 -1.40
C PHE A 428 9.49 15.50 -2.01
N ILE A 429 8.90 16.70 -2.23
CA ILE A 429 7.58 16.82 -2.86
C ILE A 429 7.61 16.25 -4.28
N LYS A 430 8.64 16.56 -5.07
CA LYS A 430 8.79 16.01 -6.43
C LYS A 430 8.84 14.48 -6.42
N ASP A 431 9.57 13.89 -5.49
CA ASP A 431 9.75 12.45 -5.42
C ASP A 431 8.48 11.75 -4.96
N GLU A 432 7.81 12.26 -3.92
CA GLU A 432 6.53 11.69 -3.44
C GLU A 432 5.44 11.71 -4.51
N LEU A 433 5.31 12.81 -5.27
CA LEU A 433 4.29 12.92 -6.31
C LEU A 433 4.57 12.08 -7.56
N LYS A 434 5.82 11.61 -7.76
CA LYS A 434 6.16 10.65 -8.80
C LYS A 434 5.77 9.23 -8.42
N ILE A 435 5.66 8.92 -7.13
CA ILE A 435 5.34 7.58 -6.65
C ILE A 435 3.86 7.30 -6.86
N SER A 436 3.58 6.39 -7.78
CA SER A 436 2.25 5.85 -8.04
C SER A 436 2.41 4.38 -8.40
N GLU A 437 2.02 3.53 -7.48
CA GLU A 437 2.12 2.07 -7.57
C GLU A 437 0.73 1.46 -7.50
N VAL A 438 0.49 0.41 -8.29
CA VAL A 438 -0.80 -0.26 -8.34
C VAL A 438 -0.60 -1.78 -8.33
N LEU A 439 -1.32 -2.46 -7.45
CA LEU A 439 -1.54 -3.90 -7.52
C LEU A 439 -2.79 -4.14 -8.36
N THR A 440 -2.74 -5.05 -9.31
CA THR A 440 -3.88 -5.46 -10.10
C THR A 440 -4.22 -6.92 -9.82
N THR A 441 -5.52 -7.20 -9.71
CA THR A 441 -6.05 -8.56 -9.68
C THR A 441 -7.15 -8.66 -10.71
N GLU A 442 -6.90 -9.40 -11.77
CA GLU A 442 -7.90 -9.76 -12.76
C GLU A 442 -8.59 -11.05 -12.32
N ARG A 443 -9.93 -11.06 -12.29
CA ARG A 443 -10.70 -12.24 -11.91
C ARG A 443 -11.47 -12.78 -13.09
N ILE A 444 -11.27 -14.06 -13.40
CA ILE A 444 -12.16 -14.82 -14.25
C ILE A 444 -13.38 -15.12 -13.40
N PRO A 445 -14.58 -14.64 -13.80
CA PRO A 445 -15.77 -14.68 -12.94
C PRO A 445 -16.30 -16.09 -12.77
N SER A 446 -17.06 -16.31 -11.69
CA SER A 446 -17.82 -17.52 -11.45
C SER A 446 -18.79 -17.84 -12.60
N LEU A 447 -19.27 -19.07 -12.72
CA LEU A 447 -20.28 -19.43 -13.74
C LEU A 447 -21.57 -18.63 -13.54
N ALA A 448 -21.93 -18.31 -12.30
CA ALA A 448 -23.10 -17.50 -11.99
C ALA A 448 -22.93 -16.05 -12.48
N ASP A 449 -21.75 -15.47 -12.32
CA ASP A 449 -21.45 -14.11 -12.79
C ASP A 449 -21.31 -14.05 -14.31
N GLN A 450 -20.77 -15.10 -14.95
CA GLN A 450 -20.76 -15.23 -16.41
C GLN A 450 -22.19 -15.22 -17.00
N GLN A 451 -23.15 -15.89 -16.33
CA GLN A 451 -24.56 -15.86 -16.73
C GLN A 451 -25.18 -14.45 -16.62
N ARG A 452 -24.62 -13.58 -15.78
CA ARG A 452 -24.96 -12.16 -15.66
C ARG A 452 -24.25 -11.28 -16.68
N GLY A 453 -23.42 -11.86 -17.54
CA GLY A 453 -22.67 -11.15 -18.57
C GLY A 453 -21.31 -10.63 -18.13
N ILE A 454 -20.83 -10.91 -16.92
CA ILE A 454 -19.49 -10.47 -16.48
C ILE A 454 -18.43 -11.28 -17.23
N ILE A 455 -17.51 -10.58 -17.91
CA ILE A 455 -16.35 -11.15 -18.61
C ILE A 455 -15.15 -11.18 -17.70
N ARG A 456 -14.93 -10.06 -16.96
CA ARG A 456 -13.82 -9.87 -16.01
C ARG A 456 -14.23 -8.97 -14.87
N THR A 457 -13.72 -9.26 -13.71
CA THR A 457 -13.66 -8.30 -12.59
C THR A 457 -12.21 -7.85 -12.43
N LEU A 458 -12.01 -6.54 -12.39
CA LEU A 458 -10.68 -5.93 -12.28
C LEU A 458 -10.58 -5.20 -10.94
N ASP A 459 -9.76 -5.71 -10.05
CA ASP A 459 -9.49 -5.12 -8.74
C ASP A 459 -8.15 -4.40 -8.77
N PHE A 460 -8.15 -3.16 -8.29
CA PHE A 460 -6.95 -2.33 -8.16
C PHE A 460 -6.75 -1.89 -6.72
N THR A 461 -5.54 -2.01 -6.23
CA THR A 461 -5.13 -1.41 -4.96
C THR A 461 -4.02 -0.40 -5.25
N ALA A 462 -4.33 0.90 -5.07
CA ALA A 462 -3.37 1.96 -5.26
C ALA A 462 -2.48 2.13 -4.02
N ARG A 463 -1.19 2.43 -4.25
CA ARG A 463 -0.20 2.74 -3.23
C ARG A 463 0.58 3.98 -3.63
N GLY A 464 1.05 4.73 -2.63
CA GLY A 464 1.74 6.00 -2.84
C GLY A 464 0.83 7.20 -2.62
N VAL A 465 1.43 8.38 -2.66
CA VAL A 465 0.71 9.65 -2.40
C VAL A 465 -0.05 10.11 -3.64
N ALA A 466 0.55 9.92 -4.82
CA ALA A 466 -0.06 10.34 -6.07
C ALA A 466 -1.17 9.39 -6.51
N PHE A 467 -2.23 9.96 -7.02
CA PHE A 467 -3.30 9.19 -7.65
C PHE A 467 -2.79 8.45 -8.88
N ALA A 468 -3.28 7.23 -9.09
CA ALA A 468 -3.22 6.56 -10.39
C ALA A 468 -4.53 6.75 -11.14
N ALA A 469 -4.53 6.45 -12.44
CA ALA A 469 -5.73 6.34 -13.26
C ALA A 469 -5.63 5.09 -14.13
N PHE A 470 -6.68 4.30 -14.15
CA PHE A 470 -6.84 3.21 -15.08
C PHE A 470 -7.09 3.81 -16.46
N SER A 471 -6.08 3.81 -17.33
CA SER A 471 -6.11 4.58 -18.58
C SER A 471 -6.44 3.75 -19.81
N GLU A 472 -5.99 2.50 -19.86
CA GLU A 472 -6.13 1.66 -21.04
C GLU A 472 -6.29 0.19 -20.65
N ILE A 473 -7.10 -0.54 -21.42
CA ILE A 473 -7.15 -2.00 -21.45
C ILE A 473 -6.93 -2.48 -22.89
N SER A 474 -6.03 -3.43 -23.11
CA SER A 474 -5.86 -4.07 -24.41
C SER A 474 -6.65 -5.37 -24.43
N ILE A 475 -7.48 -5.56 -25.46
CA ILE A 475 -8.34 -6.73 -25.62
C ILE A 475 -8.11 -7.40 -26.98
N PRO A 476 -8.48 -8.69 -27.19
CA PRO A 476 -8.36 -9.35 -28.46
C PRO A 476 -9.16 -8.63 -29.57
N GLN A 477 -8.56 -8.51 -30.74
CA GLN A 477 -9.12 -7.79 -31.87
C GLN A 477 -10.56 -8.24 -32.23
N GLN A 478 -10.86 -9.52 -32.11
CA GLN A 478 -12.17 -10.08 -32.39
C GLN A 478 -13.32 -9.50 -31.56
N TYR A 479 -13.02 -8.84 -30.44
CA TYR A 479 -14.02 -8.23 -29.53
C TYR A 479 -14.13 -6.71 -29.70
N VAL A 480 -13.32 -6.08 -30.55
CA VAL A 480 -13.28 -4.61 -30.68
C VAL A 480 -14.62 -4.08 -31.24
N GLU A 481 -15.19 -4.75 -32.22
CA GLU A 481 -16.50 -4.37 -32.80
C GLU A 481 -17.60 -4.37 -31.71
N LEU A 482 -17.57 -5.32 -30.78
CA LEU A 482 -18.51 -5.38 -29.67
C LEU A 482 -18.33 -4.20 -28.67
N VAL A 483 -17.12 -3.69 -28.53
CA VAL A 483 -16.87 -2.45 -27.76
C VAL A 483 -17.44 -1.24 -28.48
N GLU A 484 -17.20 -1.12 -29.79
CA GLU A 484 -17.72 -0.01 -30.61
C GLU A 484 -19.26 0.02 -30.64
N GLN A 485 -19.88 -1.16 -30.65
CA GLN A 485 -21.34 -1.32 -30.61
C GLN A 485 -21.91 -1.09 -29.17
N GLY A 486 -21.04 -0.96 -28.17
CA GLY A 486 -21.44 -0.79 -26.80
C GLY A 486 -22.00 -2.06 -26.12
N VAL A 487 -21.74 -3.24 -26.73
CA VAL A 487 -22.06 -4.56 -26.17
C VAL A 487 -21.07 -4.90 -25.04
N ILE A 488 -19.76 -4.74 -25.30
CA ILE A 488 -18.77 -4.83 -24.24
C ILE A 488 -18.64 -3.47 -23.55
N GLN A 489 -18.82 -3.45 -22.24
CA GLN A 489 -18.90 -2.26 -21.42
C GLN A 489 -18.00 -2.38 -20.20
N LEU A 490 -17.44 -1.25 -19.75
CA LEU A 490 -16.70 -1.14 -18.52
C LEU A 490 -17.51 -0.34 -17.51
N TRP A 491 -17.60 -0.85 -16.27
CA TRP A 491 -18.35 -0.23 -15.19
C TRP A 491 -17.48 -0.13 -13.94
N ARG A 492 -17.61 0.95 -13.19
CA ARG A 492 -17.00 1.12 -11.89
C ARG A 492 -18.00 0.74 -10.80
N ASP A 493 -17.60 -0.16 -9.91
CA ASP A 493 -18.35 -0.56 -8.72
C ASP A 493 -18.68 0.65 -7.84
N ASP A 494 -19.91 0.74 -7.37
CA ASP A 494 -20.40 1.76 -6.43
C ASP A 494 -19.90 1.54 -4.99
N GLY A 495 -19.19 0.45 -4.75
CA GLY A 495 -18.61 0.05 -3.46
C GLY A 495 -19.35 -1.11 -2.78
N ASN A 496 -20.36 -1.69 -3.44
CA ASN A 496 -21.10 -2.85 -2.92
C ASN A 496 -20.44 -4.20 -3.25
N GLY A 497 -19.45 -4.20 -4.15
CA GLY A 497 -18.66 -5.36 -4.55
C GLY A 497 -19.32 -6.27 -5.58
N SER A 498 -20.49 -5.92 -6.09
CA SER A 498 -21.29 -6.72 -7.04
C SER A 498 -21.82 -5.86 -8.16
N TRP A 499 -21.66 -6.29 -9.41
CA TRP A 499 -22.18 -5.53 -10.55
C TRP A 499 -23.70 -5.37 -10.51
N GLY A 500 -24.15 -4.13 -10.75
CA GLY A 500 -25.54 -3.74 -10.79
C GLY A 500 -25.81 -2.45 -11.57
N THR A 501 -27.07 -2.04 -11.64
CA THR A 501 -27.51 -0.83 -12.37
C THR A 501 -27.11 0.48 -11.68
N GLU A 502 -26.71 0.42 -10.43
CA GLU A 502 -26.22 1.59 -9.65
C GLU A 502 -24.75 1.90 -9.94
N ASP A 503 -24.03 0.98 -10.58
CA ASP A 503 -22.64 1.17 -10.98
C ASP A 503 -22.51 2.26 -12.04
N MET A 504 -21.30 2.80 -12.20
CA MET A 504 -21.05 3.90 -13.11
C MET A 504 -20.36 3.40 -14.39
N ARG A 505 -21.05 3.57 -15.52
CA ARG A 505 -20.51 3.19 -16.83
C ARG A 505 -19.40 4.14 -17.26
N ILE A 506 -18.29 3.57 -17.77
CA ILE A 506 -17.14 4.28 -18.30
C ILE A 506 -17.14 4.17 -19.82
N SER A 507 -16.99 5.30 -20.49
CA SER A 507 -16.88 5.32 -21.96
C SER A 507 -15.54 4.74 -22.41
N LEU A 508 -15.58 3.91 -23.44
CA LEU A 508 -14.43 3.22 -24.03
C LEU A 508 -14.24 3.68 -25.49
N ALA A 509 -13.00 3.87 -25.90
CA ALA A 509 -12.65 4.20 -27.28
C ALA A 509 -11.46 3.34 -27.76
N PRO A 510 -11.64 2.54 -28.85
CA PRO A 510 -10.52 1.82 -29.45
C PRO A 510 -9.46 2.77 -30.01
N LEU A 511 -8.18 2.43 -29.83
CA LEU A 511 -7.03 3.19 -30.28
C LEU A 511 -6.12 2.36 -31.19
N GLY A 512 -6.09 2.70 -32.48
CA GLY A 512 -5.13 2.19 -33.44
C GLY A 512 -5.35 0.74 -33.86
N GLU A 513 -4.32 0.17 -34.49
CA GLU A 513 -4.31 -1.17 -35.05
C GLU A 513 -3.85 -2.21 -33.97
N PRO A 514 -4.19 -3.49 -34.19
CA PRO A 514 -3.75 -4.56 -33.27
C PRO A 514 -2.23 -4.67 -33.21
N ASN A 515 -1.73 -4.97 -32.02
CA ASN A 515 -0.33 -5.24 -31.82
C ASN A 515 0.07 -6.66 -32.28
N LYS A 516 1.34 -7.04 -32.09
CA LYS A 516 1.88 -8.37 -32.45
C LYS A 516 1.16 -9.55 -31.75
N ASP A 517 0.52 -9.31 -30.63
CA ASP A 517 -0.23 -10.31 -29.85
C ASP A 517 -1.73 -10.32 -30.25
N ASN A 518 -2.09 -9.62 -31.33
CA ASN A 518 -3.45 -9.43 -31.82
C ASN A 518 -4.39 -8.76 -30.81
N LEU A 519 -3.83 -7.85 -29.99
CA LEU A 519 -4.58 -7.06 -29.00
C LEU A 519 -4.69 -5.61 -29.48
N VAL A 520 -5.87 -5.03 -29.35
CA VAL A 520 -6.18 -3.61 -29.62
C VAL A 520 -6.27 -2.86 -28.28
N VAL A 521 -5.71 -1.66 -28.24
CA VAL A 521 -5.79 -0.78 -27.07
C VAL A 521 -7.15 -0.10 -27.03
N ILE A 522 -7.82 -0.18 -25.91
CA ILE A 522 -9.06 0.54 -25.60
C ILE A 522 -8.75 1.56 -24.52
N GLU A 523 -8.96 2.83 -24.82
CA GLU A 523 -8.77 3.94 -23.88
C GLU A 523 -10.05 4.19 -23.06
N THR A 524 -9.90 4.48 -21.78
CA THR A 524 -10.98 4.93 -20.92
C THR A 524 -11.12 6.45 -21.03
N GLN A 525 -12.32 6.95 -21.32
CA GLN A 525 -12.56 8.37 -21.64
C GLN A 525 -12.93 9.24 -20.43
N ASP A 526 -13.31 8.66 -19.32
CA ASP A 526 -13.72 9.39 -18.10
C ASP A 526 -12.71 9.22 -16.98
N GLU A 527 -11.80 10.21 -16.88
CA GLU A 527 -10.76 10.18 -15.85
C GLU A 527 -11.32 10.14 -14.42
N ALA A 528 -12.40 10.86 -14.13
CA ALA A 528 -12.95 10.91 -12.76
C ALA A 528 -13.42 9.53 -12.29
N LEU A 529 -13.97 8.72 -13.20
CA LEU A 529 -14.43 7.36 -12.92
C LEU A 529 -13.30 6.34 -12.87
N THR A 530 -12.13 6.64 -13.43
CA THR A 530 -10.99 5.72 -13.50
C THR A 530 -9.89 6.02 -12.48
N LEU A 531 -10.08 7.03 -11.63
CA LEU A 531 -9.12 7.36 -10.57
C LEU A 531 -8.98 6.24 -9.54
N LEU A 532 -7.74 5.97 -9.19
CA LEU A 532 -7.31 5.02 -8.18
C LEU A 532 -6.50 5.77 -7.12
N TRP A 533 -6.86 5.65 -5.86
CA TRP A 533 -6.16 6.35 -4.76
C TRP A 533 -6.01 5.46 -3.54
N SER A 534 -5.08 5.81 -2.68
CA SER A 534 -4.99 5.31 -1.32
C SER A 534 -5.46 6.37 -0.33
N GLU A 535 -5.99 5.93 0.80
CA GLU A 535 -6.23 6.84 1.92
C GLU A 535 -4.90 7.33 2.51
N ASP A 536 -4.96 8.47 3.22
CA ASP A 536 -3.78 8.96 3.92
C ASP A 536 -3.38 8.02 5.06
N PRO A 537 -2.07 7.86 5.30
CA PRO A 537 -1.60 6.98 6.36
C PRO A 537 -2.03 7.51 7.73
N VAL A 538 -2.43 6.60 8.60
CA VAL A 538 -2.72 6.92 10.00
C VAL A 538 -1.40 7.04 10.76
N LEU A 539 -1.26 8.13 11.53
CA LEU A 539 -0.13 8.30 12.44
C LEU A 539 -0.43 7.67 13.80
N ASP A 540 0.56 7.06 14.42
CA ASP A 540 0.46 6.61 15.81
C ASP A 540 0.66 7.80 16.79
N ALA A 541 0.52 7.54 18.08
CA ALA A 541 0.69 8.55 19.12
C ALA A 541 2.10 9.19 19.16
N ASN A 542 3.09 8.56 18.51
CA ASN A 542 4.46 9.06 18.39
C ASN A 542 4.70 9.81 17.08
N GLY A 543 3.67 9.91 16.21
CA GLY A 543 3.78 10.51 14.89
C GLY A 543 4.43 9.61 13.84
N SER A 544 4.60 8.31 14.11
CA SER A 544 5.09 7.33 13.14
C SER A 544 3.95 6.85 12.24
N VAL A 545 4.25 6.65 10.98
CA VAL A 545 3.28 6.18 9.99
C VAL A 545 2.91 4.74 10.28
N LYS A 546 1.63 4.47 10.58
CA LYS A 546 1.05 3.14 10.48
C LYS A 546 0.74 2.84 9.01
N THR A 547 0.61 1.56 8.69
CA THR A 547 0.22 1.12 7.36
C THR A 547 -1.02 1.90 6.88
N ALA A 548 -0.93 2.50 5.70
CA ALA A 548 -2.07 3.15 5.08
C ALA A 548 -3.20 2.13 4.87
N PRO A 549 -4.46 2.49 5.09
CA PRO A 549 -5.60 1.67 4.72
C PRO A 549 -5.52 1.33 3.23
N HIS A 550 -5.74 0.06 2.89
CA HIS A 550 -5.82 -0.35 1.49
C HIS A 550 -7.20 0.03 0.95
N THR A 551 -7.21 0.88 -0.07
CA THR A 551 -8.43 1.18 -0.80
C THR A 551 -8.45 0.33 -2.05
N GLN A 552 -9.43 -0.56 -2.15
CA GLN A 552 -9.66 -1.37 -3.33
C GLN A 552 -10.65 -0.67 -4.26
N HIS A 553 -10.30 -0.59 -5.54
CA HIS A 553 -11.15 -0.06 -6.59
C HIS A 553 -11.50 -1.21 -7.53
N ARG A 554 -12.79 -1.46 -7.71
CA ARG A 554 -13.31 -2.55 -8.53
C ARG A 554 -13.95 -2.03 -9.80
N PHE A 555 -13.74 -2.77 -10.88
CA PHE A 555 -14.37 -2.52 -12.18
C PHE A 555 -14.89 -3.83 -12.76
N PHE A 556 -16.02 -3.75 -13.43
CA PHE A 556 -16.62 -4.88 -14.12
C PHE A 556 -16.56 -4.64 -15.62
N LEU A 557 -15.97 -5.59 -16.34
CA LEU A 557 -16.06 -5.68 -17.79
C LEU A 557 -17.19 -6.66 -18.11
N ILE A 558 -18.23 -6.19 -18.78
CA ILE A 558 -19.42 -6.99 -19.05
C ILE A 558 -19.68 -7.10 -20.54
N SER A 559 -20.43 -8.13 -20.96
CA SER A 559 -21.02 -8.27 -22.27
C SER A 559 -22.53 -8.26 -22.16
N ASP A 560 -23.18 -7.32 -22.83
CA ASP A 560 -24.63 -7.17 -22.83
C ASP A 560 -25.24 -7.95 -23.97
N GLY A 561 -25.77 -9.14 -23.67
CA GLY A 561 -26.53 -10.00 -24.58
C GLY A 561 -25.71 -10.95 -25.49
N GLU A 562 -24.42 -10.72 -25.71
CA GLU A 562 -23.56 -11.58 -26.50
C GLU A 562 -22.62 -12.41 -25.65
N PRO A 563 -22.53 -13.73 -25.83
CA PRO A 563 -21.63 -14.56 -25.03
C PRO A 563 -20.17 -14.32 -25.44
N VAL A 564 -19.34 -14.02 -24.44
CA VAL A 564 -17.88 -13.88 -24.58
C VAL A 564 -17.23 -15.01 -23.81
N ASP A 565 -16.37 -15.80 -24.49
CA ASP A 565 -15.60 -16.86 -23.84
C ASP A 565 -14.54 -16.25 -22.91
N PRO A 566 -14.66 -16.46 -21.60
CA PRO A 566 -13.69 -15.88 -20.66
C PRO A 566 -12.28 -16.45 -20.84
N ASP A 567 -12.10 -17.68 -21.30
CA ASP A 567 -10.78 -18.29 -21.46
C ASP A 567 -10.07 -17.75 -22.72
N ALA A 568 -10.84 -17.35 -23.74
CA ALA A 568 -10.31 -16.69 -24.94
C ALA A 568 -10.07 -15.18 -24.73
N PHE A 569 -10.67 -14.57 -23.71
CA PHE A 569 -10.55 -13.14 -23.44
C PHE A 569 -9.28 -12.83 -22.66
N LYS A 570 -8.22 -12.46 -23.37
CA LYS A 570 -6.95 -12.00 -22.74
C LYS A 570 -6.93 -10.49 -22.70
N SER A 571 -6.53 -9.91 -21.57
CA SER A 571 -6.41 -8.47 -21.39
C SER A 571 -5.02 -8.05 -20.92
N LYS A 572 -4.66 -6.80 -21.19
CA LYS A 572 -3.49 -6.14 -20.61
C LYS A 572 -3.88 -4.75 -20.15
N ILE A 573 -3.61 -4.46 -18.89
CA ILE A 573 -4.01 -3.23 -18.24
C ILE A 573 -2.84 -2.23 -18.22
N LYS A 574 -3.16 -0.95 -18.43
CA LYS A 574 -2.22 0.15 -18.20
C LYS A 574 -2.81 1.17 -17.23
N VAL A 575 -1.94 1.63 -16.36
CA VAL A 575 -2.25 2.70 -15.39
C VAL A 575 -1.25 3.83 -15.56
N ARG A 576 -1.71 5.05 -15.34
CA ARG A 576 -0.86 6.24 -15.32
C ARG A 576 -0.94 6.93 -13.97
N ASN A 577 0.10 7.64 -13.60
CA ASN A 577 0.09 8.58 -12.50
C ASN A 577 -0.78 9.78 -12.92
N ALA A 578 -1.91 9.97 -12.27
CA ALA A 578 -2.88 11.01 -12.62
C ALA A 578 -2.41 12.43 -12.27
N VAL A 579 -1.38 12.56 -11.44
CA VAL A 579 -0.79 13.85 -11.07
C VAL A 579 0.25 14.28 -12.10
N THR A 580 1.18 13.39 -12.44
CA THR A 580 2.33 13.70 -13.32
C THR A 580 2.10 13.39 -14.79
N GLY A 581 1.05 12.65 -15.13
CA GLY A 581 0.76 12.14 -16.48
C GLY A 581 1.68 10.99 -16.92
N LYS A 582 2.66 10.58 -16.12
CA LYS A 582 3.61 9.51 -16.46
C LYS A 582 3.01 8.14 -16.18
N LYS A 583 3.64 7.08 -16.71
CA LYS A 583 3.25 5.69 -16.42
C LYS A 583 3.37 5.42 -14.91
N ALA A 584 2.33 4.87 -14.30
CA ALA A 584 2.39 4.31 -12.95
C ALA A 584 3.04 2.92 -12.98
N GLN A 585 3.57 2.49 -11.85
CA GLN A 585 4.20 1.18 -11.70
C GLN A 585 3.15 0.14 -11.30
N ILE A 586 2.99 -0.91 -12.10
CA ILE A 586 2.27 -2.12 -11.67
C ILE A 586 3.26 -2.97 -10.87
N ILE A 587 3.03 -3.12 -9.57
CA ILE A 587 3.91 -3.85 -8.65
C ILE A 587 3.47 -5.30 -8.41
N GLY A 588 2.30 -5.67 -8.90
CA GLY A 588 1.78 -7.02 -8.91
C GLY A 588 0.63 -7.10 -9.89
N ASP A 589 0.63 -8.18 -10.69
CA ASP A 589 -0.38 -8.46 -11.69
C ASP A 589 -0.72 -9.94 -11.62
N VAL A 590 -1.88 -10.26 -11.08
CA VAL A 590 -2.30 -11.64 -10.82
C VAL A 590 -3.68 -11.91 -11.41
N VAL A 591 -3.87 -13.14 -11.86
CA VAL A 591 -5.16 -13.64 -12.34
C VAL A 591 -5.70 -14.65 -11.33
N VAL A 592 -6.96 -14.49 -10.95
CA VAL A 592 -7.68 -15.40 -10.06
C VAL A 592 -8.84 -16.01 -10.84
N ASP A 593 -8.90 -17.32 -10.92
CA ASP A 593 -10.03 -18.03 -11.50
C ASP A 593 -11.03 -18.40 -10.38
N GLU A 594 -12.16 -17.67 -10.33
CA GLU A 594 -13.17 -17.89 -9.29
C GLU A 594 -13.92 -19.21 -9.45
N ARG A 595 -13.85 -19.83 -10.65
CA ARG A 595 -14.45 -21.14 -10.92
C ARG A 595 -13.68 -22.25 -10.17
N THR A 596 -12.42 -22.01 -9.81
CA THR A 596 -11.53 -23.02 -9.19
C THR A 596 -12.14 -23.67 -7.95
N PHE A 597 -12.86 -22.91 -7.13
CA PHE A 597 -13.52 -23.41 -5.91
C PHE A 597 -15.03 -23.19 -5.89
N GLU A 598 -15.63 -22.91 -7.04
CA GLU A 598 -17.03 -22.51 -7.16
C GLU A 598 -17.99 -23.55 -6.58
N ARG A 599 -17.61 -24.82 -6.67
CA ARG A 599 -18.46 -25.92 -6.22
C ARG A 599 -18.01 -26.54 -4.90
N LEU A 600 -17.13 -25.86 -4.15
CA LEU A 600 -16.62 -26.39 -2.88
C LEU A 600 -17.72 -26.57 -1.84
N ASP A 601 -18.72 -25.70 -1.81
CA ASP A 601 -19.84 -25.77 -0.89
C ASP A 601 -20.66 -27.05 -1.07
N GLU A 602 -20.69 -27.62 -2.28
CA GLU A 602 -21.39 -28.90 -2.56
C GLU A 602 -20.75 -30.07 -1.81
N ALA A 603 -19.46 -29.98 -1.46
CA ALA A 603 -18.76 -31.00 -0.68
C ALA A 603 -19.29 -31.15 0.77
N TYR A 604 -20.04 -30.16 1.24
CA TYR A 604 -20.55 -30.09 2.61
C TYR A 604 -22.08 -30.11 2.68
N MET A 605 -22.78 -30.31 1.55
CA MET A 605 -24.24 -30.46 1.54
C MET A 605 -24.64 -31.59 2.48
N ASN A 606 -25.76 -31.41 3.16
CA ASN A 606 -26.41 -32.55 3.84
C ASN A 606 -27.09 -33.49 2.82
N ARG A 607 -27.48 -34.67 3.27
CA ARG A 607 -28.08 -35.69 2.38
C ARG A 607 -29.38 -35.23 1.70
N GLU A 608 -30.19 -34.44 2.38
CA GLU A 608 -31.46 -33.92 1.82
C GLU A 608 -31.20 -32.91 0.71
N GLU A 609 -30.27 -31.97 0.93
CA GLU A 609 -29.85 -31.01 -0.06
C GLU A 609 -29.22 -31.68 -1.28
N PHE A 610 -28.40 -32.69 -1.06
CA PHE A 610 -27.78 -33.46 -2.14
C PHE A 610 -28.84 -34.21 -2.98
N LEU A 611 -29.80 -34.88 -2.35
CA LEU A 611 -30.86 -35.59 -3.06
C LEU A 611 -31.82 -34.65 -3.80
N LYS A 612 -31.97 -33.41 -3.31
CA LYS A 612 -32.72 -32.37 -4.02
C LYS A 612 -31.96 -31.85 -5.23
N ARG A 613 -30.66 -31.65 -5.10
CA ARG A 613 -29.76 -31.18 -6.18
C ARG A 613 -29.62 -32.23 -7.30
N TYR A 614 -29.55 -33.52 -6.92
CA TYR A 614 -29.36 -34.66 -7.81
C TYR A 614 -30.46 -35.71 -7.64
N PRO A 615 -31.65 -35.47 -8.18
CA PRO A 615 -32.86 -36.28 -7.93
C PRO A 615 -32.83 -37.71 -8.50
N PHE A 616 -31.78 -38.04 -9.28
CA PHE A 616 -31.57 -39.42 -9.76
C PHE A 616 -30.91 -40.35 -8.73
N PHE A 617 -30.37 -39.78 -7.64
CA PHE A 617 -29.98 -40.58 -6.47
C PHE A 617 -31.19 -40.92 -5.57
N ARG A 618 -31.04 -41.96 -4.78
CA ARG A 618 -32.03 -42.39 -3.78
C ARG A 618 -31.37 -42.53 -2.42
N ALA A 619 -32.11 -42.22 -1.37
CA ALA A 619 -31.65 -42.51 -0.01
C ALA A 619 -31.49 -44.02 0.21
N GLU A 620 -30.40 -44.41 0.87
CA GLU A 620 -30.10 -45.82 1.19
C GLU A 620 -29.55 -45.92 2.63
N GLY A 621 -30.26 -46.56 3.54
CA GLY A 621 -29.87 -46.59 4.95
C GLY A 621 -29.93 -45.23 5.65
N GLU A 622 -29.12 -45.06 6.69
CA GLU A 622 -29.12 -43.83 7.49
C GLU A 622 -28.39 -42.67 6.81
N ASP A 623 -27.21 -42.93 6.20
CA ASP A 623 -26.31 -41.95 5.61
C ASP A 623 -26.05 -42.18 4.12
N GLY A 624 -26.53 -43.23 3.51
CA GLY A 624 -26.23 -43.58 2.13
C GLY A 624 -27.09 -42.87 1.10
N VAL A 625 -26.48 -42.68 -0.07
CA VAL A 625 -27.13 -42.29 -1.33
C VAL A 625 -26.78 -43.33 -2.40
N ALA A 626 -27.78 -43.82 -3.13
CA ALA A 626 -27.61 -44.92 -4.06
C ALA A 626 -28.03 -44.59 -5.50
N LEU A 627 -27.30 -45.12 -6.46
CA LEU A 627 -27.60 -45.16 -7.88
C LEU A 627 -28.08 -46.51 -8.32
N ARG A 628 -29.12 -46.57 -9.18
CA ARG A 628 -29.66 -47.79 -9.79
C ARG A 628 -30.08 -47.51 -11.24
N GLY A 629 -29.76 -48.42 -12.17
CA GLY A 629 -30.16 -48.32 -13.57
C GLY A 629 -29.19 -47.52 -14.44
N VAL A 630 -29.71 -46.82 -15.44
CA VAL A 630 -28.91 -46.06 -16.43
C VAL A 630 -29.16 -44.59 -16.28
N HIS A 631 -28.11 -43.81 -16.18
CA HIS A 631 -28.20 -42.34 -16.04
C HIS A 631 -27.26 -41.64 -17.02
N VAL A 632 -27.66 -40.49 -17.48
CA VAL A 632 -26.80 -39.54 -18.21
C VAL A 632 -26.41 -38.45 -17.24
N ILE A 633 -25.12 -38.20 -17.09
CA ILE A 633 -24.53 -37.18 -16.23
C ILE A 633 -24.07 -36.04 -17.14
N ASN A 634 -24.82 -34.95 -17.18
CA ASN A 634 -24.56 -33.83 -18.06
C ASN A 634 -23.65 -32.76 -17.45
N GLU A 635 -23.46 -32.77 -16.14
CA GLU A 635 -22.58 -31.85 -15.40
C GLU A 635 -21.80 -32.63 -14.32
N THR A 636 -20.76 -32.03 -13.80
CA THR A 636 -20.01 -32.65 -12.71
C THR A 636 -20.90 -32.81 -11.47
N VAL A 637 -20.89 -33.99 -10.90
CA VAL A 637 -21.60 -34.36 -9.65
C VAL A 637 -20.60 -34.35 -8.52
N ILE A 638 -20.89 -33.62 -7.45
CA ILE A 638 -20.08 -33.62 -6.23
C ILE A 638 -20.85 -34.32 -5.12
N VAL A 639 -20.32 -35.44 -4.65
CA VAL A 639 -20.89 -36.19 -3.54
C VAL A 639 -20.30 -35.67 -2.23
N PRO A 640 -21.12 -35.13 -1.30
CA PRO A 640 -20.62 -34.52 -0.09
C PRO A 640 -20.08 -35.54 0.93
N SER A 641 -19.23 -35.07 1.81
CA SER A 641 -18.63 -35.89 2.89
C SER A 641 -19.64 -36.41 3.94
N THR A 642 -20.85 -35.90 3.91
CA THR A 642 -21.92 -36.20 4.85
C THR A 642 -22.71 -37.46 4.50
N VAL A 643 -22.38 -38.12 3.36
CA VAL A 643 -23.10 -39.32 2.88
C VAL A 643 -22.13 -40.45 2.57
N ARG A 644 -22.67 -41.65 2.23
CA ARG A 644 -21.93 -42.78 1.60
C ARG A 644 -22.45 -42.96 0.19
N LEU A 645 -21.56 -43.00 -0.78
CA LEU A 645 -21.95 -43.25 -2.18
C LEU A 645 -22.06 -44.76 -2.44
N ILE A 646 -23.22 -45.21 -2.89
CA ILE A 646 -23.48 -46.63 -3.20
C ILE A 646 -23.91 -46.74 -4.65
N ILE A 647 -23.10 -47.42 -5.48
CA ILE A 647 -23.44 -47.70 -6.88
C ILE A 647 -23.79 -49.17 -6.98
N LYS A 648 -25.07 -49.48 -7.34
CA LYS A 648 -25.62 -50.83 -7.31
C LYS A 648 -25.16 -51.62 -8.55
N PRO A 649 -25.21 -52.97 -8.49
CA PRO A 649 -24.89 -53.81 -9.63
C PRO A 649 -25.69 -53.46 -10.90
N GLY A 650 -25.01 -53.50 -12.05
CA GLY A 650 -25.62 -53.21 -13.35
C GLY A 650 -25.87 -51.75 -13.69
N VAL A 651 -25.52 -50.83 -12.80
CA VAL A 651 -25.60 -49.40 -13.10
C VAL A 651 -24.72 -49.00 -14.27
N THR A 652 -25.24 -48.16 -15.15
CA THR A 652 -24.45 -47.55 -16.22
C THR A 652 -24.59 -46.03 -16.14
N LEU A 653 -23.47 -45.39 -15.91
CA LEU A 653 -23.35 -43.91 -15.98
C LEU A 653 -22.74 -43.50 -17.33
N ARG A 654 -23.45 -42.66 -18.04
CA ARG A 654 -22.98 -42.05 -19.30
C ARG A 654 -22.70 -40.57 -19.08
N PHE A 655 -21.46 -40.17 -19.20
CA PHE A 655 -21.05 -38.80 -18.92
C PHE A 655 -21.01 -37.98 -20.22
N ALA A 656 -21.53 -36.76 -20.19
CA ALA A 656 -21.30 -35.78 -21.22
C ALA A 656 -19.81 -35.35 -21.22
N LYS A 657 -19.40 -34.63 -22.26
CA LYS A 657 -18.05 -34.07 -22.34
C LYS A 657 -17.69 -33.28 -21.06
N ASP A 658 -16.52 -33.50 -20.51
CA ASP A 658 -15.93 -32.84 -19.33
C ASP A 658 -16.71 -33.04 -18.00
N ALA A 659 -17.88 -33.71 -18.04
CA ALA A 659 -18.64 -34.02 -16.82
C ALA A 659 -17.89 -35.07 -15.96
N SER A 660 -17.87 -34.88 -14.67
CA SER A 660 -17.14 -35.72 -13.70
C SER A 660 -18.02 -36.19 -12.55
N LEU A 661 -17.53 -37.17 -11.77
CA LEU A 661 -18.09 -37.50 -10.47
C LEU A 661 -16.98 -37.43 -9.43
N LEU A 662 -17.00 -36.41 -8.57
CA LEU A 662 -16.08 -36.24 -7.44
C LEU A 662 -16.79 -36.60 -6.13
N SER A 663 -16.22 -37.54 -5.36
CA SER A 663 -16.76 -37.93 -4.05
C SER A 663 -15.81 -37.49 -2.93
N TYR A 664 -16.37 -36.78 -1.95
CA TYR A 664 -15.77 -36.52 -0.63
C TYR A 664 -16.22 -37.55 0.40
N ALA A 665 -16.91 -38.60 -0.04
CA ALA A 665 -17.46 -39.71 0.77
C ALA A 665 -16.90 -41.05 0.30
N PRO A 666 -16.86 -42.10 1.18
CA PRO A 666 -16.48 -43.42 0.77
C PRO A 666 -17.44 -43.98 -0.26
N VAL A 667 -16.88 -44.74 -1.23
CA VAL A 667 -17.64 -45.28 -2.35
C VAL A 667 -17.73 -46.79 -2.23
N THR A 668 -18.94 -47.35 -2.30
CA THR A 668 -19.21 -48.78 -2.43
C THR A 668 -19.77 -49.04 -3.82
N MET A 669 -18.96 -49.65 -4.68
CA MET A 669 -19.25 -49.96 -6.07
C MET A 669 -19.03 -51.41 -6.35
N ILE A 670 -19.98 -52.24 -5.94
CA ILE A 670 -19.91 -53.72 -6.01
C ILE A 670 -20.87 -54.22 -7.09
N GLY A 671 -20.32 -54.59 -8.26
CA GLY A 671 -21.02 -55.29 -9.31
C GLY A 671 -20.91 -56.80 -9.20
N TYR A 672 -21.32 -57.50 -10.24
CA TYR A 672 -21.14 -58.94 -10.45
C TYR A 672 -20.70 -59.16 -11.89
N LYS A 673 -20.13 -60.32 -12.17
CA LYS A 673 -19.64 -60.65 -13.52
C LYS A 673 -20.73 -60.48 -14.59
N GLU A 674 -21.94 -60.86 -14.28
CA GLU A 674 -23.11 -60.75 -15.17
C GLU A 674 -23.80 -59.39 -15.15
N MET A 675 -23.52 -58.59 -14.12
CA MET A 675 -24.11 -57.25 -13.89
C MET A 675 -23.03 -56.24 -13.48
N PRO A 676 -22.00 -56.00 -14.31
CA PRO A 676 -20.94 -55.07 -14.02
C PRO A 676 -21.46 -53.61 -14.01
N ILE A 677 -20.79 -52.78 -13.23
CA ILE A 677 -21.07 -51.36 -13.20
C ILE A 677 -20.24 -50.68 -14.30
N ARG A 678 -20.81 -49.73 -15.05
CA ARG A 678 -20.10 -49.09 -16.16
C ARG A 678 -20.12 -47.59 -16.07
N MET A 679 -18.97 -46.97 -16.27
CA MET A 679 -18.81 -45.53 -16.47
C MET A 679 -18.17 -45.28 -17.83
N ARG A 680 -18.87 -44.48 -18.70
CA ARG A 680 -18.40 -44.27 -20.06
C ARG A 680 -18.89 -42.93 -20.63
N ALA A 681 -18.25 -42.42 -21.68
CA ALA A 681 -18.71 -41.26 -22.43
C ALA A 681 -20.08 -41.45 -23.05
N VAL A 682 -20.85 -40.41 -23.20
CA VAL A 682 -22.08 -40.38 -24.02
C VAL A 682 -21.75 -40.62 -25.50
N LYS A 683 -20.69 -39.98 -25.98
CA LYS A 683 -20.13 -40.11 -27.33
C LYS A 683 -18.65 -40.48 -27.26
N GLU A 684 -18.21 -41.47 -28.01
CA GLU A 684 -16.85 -42.04 -27.95
C GLU A 684 -15.75 -40.98 -28.19
N ASN A 685 -15.99 -39.97 -28.99
CA ASN A 685 -15.01 -38.90 -29.30
C ASN A 685 -15.10 -37.66 -28.42
N GLU A 686 -15.95 -37.66 -27.41
CA GLU A 686 -16.11 -36.58 -26.45
C GLU A 686 -15.78 -37.14 -25.02
N PRO A 687 -14.52 -37.05 -24.60
CA PRO A 687 -14.12 -37.58 -23.30
C PRO A 687 -14.86 -36.88 -22.16
N TRP A 688 -15.26 -37.66 -21.17
CA TRP A 688 -15.72 -37.14 -19.90
C TRP A 688 -14.53 -36.84 -18.99
N GLY A 689 -14.75 -36.18 -17.87
CA GLY A 689 -13.68 -35.84 -16.94
C GLY A 689 -13.22 -37.06 -16.11
N VAL A 690 -13.40 -37.04 -14.82
CA VAL A 690 -12.86 -38.01 -13.87
C VAL A 690 -13.94 -38.60 -12.98
N PHE A 691 -13.75 -39.87 -12.58
CA PHE A 691 -14.33 -40.44 -11.37
C PHE A 691 -13.26 -40.36 -10.27
N ALA A 692 -13.48 -39.49 -9.27
CA ALA A 692 -12.50 -39.23 -8.22
C ALA A 692 -13.06 -39.37 -6.82
N VAL A 693 -12.21 -39.83 -5.89
CA VAL A 693 -12.46 -39.82 -4.44
C VAL A 693 -11.35 -39.07 -3.74
N LEU A 694 -11.71 -38.09 -2.94
CA LEU A 694 -10.77 -37.12 -2.36
C LEU A 694 -10.94 -36.98 -0.84
N ASN A 695 -9.81 -37.12 -0.10
CA ASN A 695 -9.71 -36.87 1.34
C ASN A 695 -10.69 -37.71 2.19
N VAL A 696 -10.87 -38.95 1.86
CA VAL A 696 -11.75 -39.91 2.57
C VAL A 696 -10.92 -40.85 3.42
N THR A 697 -11.25 -40.97 4.71
CA THR A 697 -10.50 -41.81 5.64
C THR A 697 -10.97 -43.28 5.63
N GLU A 698 -12.25 -43.55 5.34
CA GLU A 698 -12.78 -44.88 5.23
C GLU A 698 -12.47 -45.49 3.86
N PRO A 699 -12.12 -46.77 3.78
CA PRO A 699 -11.82 -47.42 2.51
C PRO A 699 -13.03 -47.46 1.56
N SER A 700 -12.78 -47.12 0.30
CA SER A 700 -13.68 -47.37 -0.80
C SER A 700 -13.49 -48.77 -1.34
N ALA A 701 -14.57 -49.34 -1.88
CA ALA A 701 -14.54 -50.70 -2.47
C ALA A 701 -15.13 -50.71 -3.87
N ILE A 702 -14.34 -51.15 -4.85
CA ILE A 702 -14.75 -51.32 -6.26
C ILE A 702 -14.57 -52.74 -6.67
N GLN A 703 -15.62 -53.34 -7.18
CA GLN A 703 -15.59 -54.68 -7.72
C GLN A 703 -16.51 -54.85 -8.94
N TRP A 704 -16.04 -55.53 -9.96
CA TRP A 704 -16.76 -55.75 -11.22
C TRP A 704 -17.25 -54.44 -11.85
N ALA A 705 -16.30 -53.54 -12.03
CA ALA A 705 -16.54 -52.25 -12.67
C ALA A 705 -15.77 -52.13 -13.99
N GLU A 706 -16.27 -51.28 -14.87
CA GLU A 706 -15.63 -50.89 -16.13
C GLU A 706 -15.66 -49.36 -16.30
N PHE A 707 -14.49 -48.76 -16.43
CA PHE A 707 -14.30 -47.32 -16.71
C PHE A 707 -13.72 -47.15 -18.13
N SER A 708 -14.34 -46.29 -18.94
CA SER A 708 -13.85 -46.05 -20.30
C SER A 708 -14.17 -44.66 -20.82
N GLY A 709 -13.23 -44.08 -21.62
CA GLY A 709 -13.44 -42.83 -22.36
C GLY A 709 -13.49 -41.55 -21.53
N GLY A 710 -12.94 -41.57 -20.30
CA GLY A 710 -12.73 -40.36 -19.49
C GLY A 710 -11.31 -39.83 -19.60
N GLY A 711 -11.03 -38.74 -18.91
CA GLY A 711 -9.74 -38.06 -18.96
C GLY A 711 -9.32 -37.48 -17.61
N GLU A 712 -8.79 -36.32 -17.66
CA GLU A 712 -8.37 -35.53 -16.51
C GLU A 712 -9.37 -34.44 -16.18
N ALA A 713 -9.34 -33.89 -14.97
CA ALA A 713 -10.17 -32.74 -14.57
C ALA A 713 -9.53 -31.93 -13.44
N TYR A 714 -9.85 -30.63 -13.43
CA TYR A 714 -9.51 -29.74 -12.34
C TYR A 714 -10.81 -29.33 -11.64
N ILE A 715 -10.99 -29.79 -10.39
CA ILE A 715 -12.25 -29.60 -9.63
C ILE A 715 -11.91 -29.16 -8.20
N ASN A 716 -12.52 -28.10 -7.71
CA ASN A 716 -12.36 -27.59 -6.35
C ASN A 716 -10.87 -27.48 -5.93
N GLY A 717 -10.02 -26.93 -6.81
CA GLY A 717 -8.60 -26.74 -6.55
C GLY A 717 -7.74 -28.00 -6.64
N THR A 718 -8.31 -29.14 -7.03
CA THR A 718 -7.57 -30.41 -7.17
C THR A 718 -7.51 -30.85 -8.63
N PHE A 719 -6.30 -31.09 -9.10
CA PHE A 719 -6.07 -31.70 -10.41
C PHE A 719 -6.03 -33.23 -10.31
N PHE A 720 -6.84 -33.89 -11.11
CA PHE A 720 -6.89 -35.33 -11.26
C PHE A 720 -6.38 -35.70 -12.64
N SER A 721 -5.21 -36.31 -12.72
CA SER A 721 -4.55 -36.70 -13.99
C SER A 721 -5.11 -37.96 -14.61
N GLY A 722 -5.78 -38.81 -13.84
CA GLY A 722 -6.33 -40.09 -14.33
C GLY A 722 -7.85 -40.07 -14.46
N MET A 723 -8.39 -40.86 -15.42
CA MET A 723 -9.82 -41.08 -15.57
C MET A 723 -10.46 -41.60 -14.28
N VAL A 724 -9.70 -42.39 -13.48
CA VAL A 724 -10.07 -42.84 -12.14
C VAL A 724 -9.04 -42.35 -11.14
N ALA A 725 -9.42 -41.64 -10.09
CA ALA A 725 -8.48 -41.09 -9.14
C ALA A 725 -8.89 -41.31 -7.67
N PHE A 726 -7.92 -41.70 -6.83
CA PHE A 726 -8.08 -41.78 -5.39
C PHE A 726 -6.93 -41.03 -4.73
N HIS A 727 -7.22 -39.84 -4.22
CA HIS A 727 -6.23 -39.01 -3.55
C HIS A 727 -6.52 -38.94 -2.05
N ASN A 728 -5.53 -39.33 -1.24
CA ASN A 728 -5.67 -39.42 0.22
C ASN A 728 -6.94 -40.18 0.64
N SER A 729 -7.24 -41.28 -0.09
CA SER A 729 -8.50 -42.03 0.02
C SER A 729 -8.20 -43.51 -0.23
N PRO A 730 -8.15 -44.35 0.78
CA PRO A 730 -7.83 -45.78 0.63
C PRO A 730 -8.89 -46.48 -0.22
N VAL A 731 -8.43 -47.44 -1.06
CA VAL A 731 -9.30 -48.17 -1.97
C VAL A 731 -8.88 -49.60 -2.17
N THR A 732 -9.84 -50.52 -2.23
CA THR A 732 -9.69 -51.89 -2.70
C THR A 732 -10.39 -52.05 -4.05
N ILE A 733 -9.66 -52.45 -5.08
CA ILE A 733 -10.18 -52.57 -6.45
C ILE A 733 -9.96 -54.02 -6.93
N VAL A 734 -11.06 -54.68 -7.27
CA VAL A 734 -11.05 -56.10 -7.65
C VAL A 734 -11.85 -56.34 -8.93
N ASP A 735 -11.42 -57.27 -9.79
CA ASP A 735 -12.16 -57.75 -10.99
C ASP A 735 -12.65 -56.58 -11.88
N THR A 736 -11.83 -55.54 -12.07
CA THR A 736 -12.21 -54.25 -12.70
C THR A 736 -11.42 -53.99 -14.02
N ILE A 737 -12.01 -53.23 -14.92
CA ILE A 737 -11.39 -52.84 -16.19
C ILE A 737 -11.29 -51.27 -16.24
N VAL A 738 -10.09 -50.77 -16.56
CA VAL A 738 -9.79 -49.35 -16.79
C VAL A 738 -9.20 -49.24 -18.19
N ARG A 739 -9.92 -48.61 -19.12
CA ARG A 739 -9.48 -48.61 -20.50
C ARG A 739 -9.89 -47.37 -21.28
N ASP A 740 -9.18 -47.13 -22.38
CA ASP A 740 -9.47 -46.13 -23.36
C ASP A 740 -9.58 -44.72 -22.70
N ALA A 741 -8.73 -44.44 -21.65
CA ALA A 741 -8.64 -43.08 -21.05
C ALA A 741 -7.97 -42.10 -22.01
N HIS A 742 -8.38 -40.80 -21.94
CA HIS A 742 -7.87 -39.71 -22.73
C HIS A 742 -7.00 -38.70 -21.93
N GLY A 743 -6.85 -38.91 -20.60
CA GLY A 743 -5.95 -38.14 -19.74
C GLY A 743 -4.54 -38.71 -19.68
N ASP A 744 -3.72 -38.19 -18.78
CA ASP A 744 -2.36 -38.66 -18.53
C ASP A 744 -2.34 -40.10 -18.02
N ASP A 745 -3.33 -40.49 -17.17
CA ASP A 745 -3.41 -41.81 -16.58
C ASP A 745 -4.77 -42.47 -16.82
N GLY A 746 -4.76 -43.81 -16.94
CA GLY A 746 -5.99 -44.59 -16.79
C GLY A 746 -6.52 -44.49 -15.36
N MET A 747 -5.63 -44.71 -14.38
CA MET A 747 -5.93 -44.53 -12.97
C MET A 747 -4.74 -43.90 -12.24
N ASN A 748 -5.04 -42.91 -11.37
CA ASN A 748 -4.05 -42.26 -10.54
C ASN A 748 -4.36 -42.38 -9.05
N LEU A 749 -3.39 -42.88 -8.26
CA LEU A 749 -3.51 -43.12 -6.82
C LEU A 749 -2.46 -42.33 -6.05
N LYS A 750 -2.87 -41.40 -5.18
CA LYS A 750 -1.94 -40.54 -4.42
C LYS A 750 -2.21 -40.59 -2.91
N TYR A 751 -1.12 -40.79 -2.13
CA TYR A 751 -1.20 -40.83 -0.65
C TYR A 751 -2.18 -41.87 -0.11
N VAL A 752 -2.20 -43.11 -0.67
CA VAL A 752 -3.20 -44.14 -0.39
C VAL A 752 -2.58 -45.43 0.09
N TYR A 753 -3.41 -46.26 0.72
CA TYR A 753 -3.17 -47.70 0.83
C TYR A 753 -3.73 -48.37 -0.42
N VAL A 754 -2.89 -49.07 -1.18
CA VAL A 754 -3.23 -49.69 -2.45
C VAL A 754 -3.59 -51.13 -2.27
N ASP A 755 -4.76 -51.56 -2.77
CA ASP A 755 -5.17 -52.99 -2.85
C ASP A 755 -5.86 -53.24 -4.20
N ILE A 756 -5.06 -53.68 -5.16
CA ILE A 756 -5.50 -53.94 -6.55
C ILE A 756 -5.32 -55.42 -6.87
N ASN A 757 -6.40 -56.10 -7.25
CA ASN A 757 -6.39 -57.53 -7.54
C ASN A 757 -7.30 -57.85 -8.75
N ARG A 758 -6.76 -58.51 -9.75
CA ARG A 758 -7.44 -58.91 -10.98
C ARG A 758 -8.05 -57.75 -11.73
N VAL A 759 -7.24 -56.68 -11.88
CA VAL A 759 -7.61 -55.46 -12.64
C VAL A 759 -6.90 -55.45 -13.98
N ARG A 760 -7.56 -54.91 -14.98
CA ARG A 760 -7.06 -54.83 -16.33
C ARG A 760 -6.99 -53.34 -16.74
N PHE A 761 -5.78 -52.87 -17.05
CA PHE A 761 -5.49 -51.51 -17.57
C PHE A 761 -5.09 -51.65 -19.04
N GLU A 762 -5.90 -51.10 -19.96
CA GLU A 762 -5.63 -51.33 -21.36
C GLU A 762 -5.97 -50.16 -22.27
N ARG A 763 -5.11 -49.87 -23.23
CA ARG A 763 -5.29 -48.85 -24.28
C ARG A 763 -5.59 -47.46 -23.72
N ASN A 764 -5.03 -47.07 -22.56
CA ASN A 764 -5.08 -45.73 -22.06
C ASN A 764 -4.07 -44.87 -22.82
N SER A 765 -4.37 -43.54 -22.97
CA SER A 765 -3.60 -42.62 -23.84
C SER A 765 -2.14 -42.46 -23.40
N ALA A 766 -1.86 -42.53 -22.09
CA ALA A 766 -0.52 -42.55 -21.54
C ALA A 766 -0.37 -43.69 -20.56
N ASP A 767 -0.29 -43.48 -19.23
CA ASP A 767 -0.05 -44.54 -18.27
C ASP A 767 -1.30 -45.38 -17.96
N GLY A 768 -1.13 -46.67 -17.76
CA GLY A 768 -2.23 -47.51 -17.30
C GLY A 768 -2.61 -47.22 -15.85
N LEU A 769 -1.62 -47.23 -14.95
CA LEU A 769 -1.75 -46.97 -13.54
C LEU A 769 -0.58 -46.12 -13.06
N ASP A 770 -0.83 -44.99 -12.46
CA ASP A 770 0.15 -44.16 -11.78
C ASP A 770 -0.09 -44.18 -10.25
N ILE A 771 0.96 -44.49 -9.49
CA ILE A 771 0.91 -44.55 -8.01
C ILE A 771 1.98 -43.63 -7.42
N ASP A 772 1.50 -42.53 -6.80
CA ASP A 772 2.35 -41.58 -6.15
C ASP A 772 2.21 -41.60 -4.62
N MET A 773 3.35 -41.64 -3.92
CA MET A 773 3.41 -41.55 -2.46
C MET A 773 2.43 -42.54 -1.76
N ALA A 774 2.31 -43.79 -2.28
CA ALA A 774 1.52 -44.79 -1.59
C ALA A 774 2.13 -45.08 -0.19
N LEU A 775 1.25 -45.20 0.80
CA LEU A 775 1.67 -45.49 2.16
C LEU A 775 2.16 -46.95 2.29
N SER A 776 1.50 -47.86 1.62
CA SER A 776 1.85 -49.25 1.39
C SER A 776 0.83 -49.88 0.45
N GLY A 777 0.97 -51.15 0.08
CA GLY A 777 -0.08 -51.87 -0.63
C GLY A 777 0.41 -52.99 -1.51
N VAL A 778 -0.53 -53.55 -2.26
CA VAL A 778 -0.30 -54.64 -3.19
C VAL A 778 -1.02 -54.44 -4.51
N VAL A 779 -0.33 -54.73 -5.61
CA VAL A 779 -0.89 -54.89 -6.95
C VAL A 779 -0.63 -56.30 -7.42
N GLU A 780 -1.71 -57.06 -7.59
CA GLU A 780 -1.56 -58.46 -7.92
C GLU A 780 -2.55 -58.96 -8.97
N ASN A 781 -2.20 -60.05 -9.62
CA ASN A 781 -3.03 -60.81 -10.57
C ASN A 781 -3.61 -59.92 -11.70
N SER A 782 -2.89 -58.85 -12.08
CA SER A 782 -3.42 -57.78 -12.90
C SER A 782 -2.68 -57.67 -14.25
N LEU A 783 -3.33 -57.03 -15.24
CA LEU A 783 -2.84 -56.87 -16.60
C LEU A 783 -2.71 -55.41 -17.00
N PHE A 784 -1.58 -55.09 -17.64
CA PHE A 784 -1.27 -53.75 -18.15
C PHE A 784 -0.92 -53.88 -19.65
N LEU A 785 -1.87 -53.56 -20.52
CA LEU A 785 -1.78 -53.90 -21.93
C LEU A 785 -1.95 -52.68 -22.85
N GLU A 786 -1.00 -52.50 -23.75
CA GLU A 786 -1.15 -51.57 -24.88
C GLU A 786 -1.44 -50.10 -24.42
N ASN A 787 -0.96 -49.66 -23.26
CA ASN A 787 -1.07 -48.28 -22.83
C ASN A 787 -0.05 -47.42 -23.59
N GLY A 788 -0.37 -46.16 -23.82
CA GLY A 788 0.37 -45.25 -24.70
C GLY A 788 1.78 -44.90 -24.17
N ASN A 789 1.98 -44.93 -22.85
CA ASN A 789 3.27 -44.65 -22.21
C ASN A 789 3.67 -45.84 -21.30
N ASP A 790 3.51 -45.76 -19.98
CA ASP A 790 3.93 -46.85 -19.08
C ASP A 790 2.74 -47.75 -18.73
N GLY A 791 3.03 -49.06 -18.54
CA GLY A 791 2.00 -49.94 -18.00
C GLY A 791 1.64 -49.54 -16.58
N MET A 792 2.66 -49.37 -15.73
CA MET A 792 2.49 -48.83 -14.37
C MET A 792 3.71 -47.93 -14.06
N ASP A 793 3.47 -46.73 -13.57
CA ASP A 793 4.49 -45.84 -12.95
C ASP A 793 4.29 -45.75 -11.44
N ILE A 794 5.37 -45.80 -10.69
CA ILE A 794 5.33 -45.70 -9.22
C ILE A 794 6.39 -44.72 -8.74
N SER A 795 6.00 -43.81 -7.86
CA SER A 795 6.86 -42.79 -7.24
C SER A 795 6.68 -42.75 -5.72
N TRP A 796 7.78 -42.70 -4.95
CA TRP A 796 7.77 -42.69 -3.48
C TRP A 796 6.95 -43.81 -2.83
N SER A 797 6.89 -44.99 -3.45
CA SER A 797 5.93 -46.01 -3.07
C SER A 797 6.59 -47.33 -2.67
N PRO A 798 6.40 -47.85 -1.42
CA PRO A 798 6.90 -49.12 -0.93
C PRO A 798 5.82 -50.24 -1.10
N ILE A 799 5.51 -50.61 -2.34
CA ILE A 799 4.43 -51.58 -2.64
C ILE A 799 4.93 -52.95 -3.04
N VAL A 800 4.08 -53.95 -2.93
CA VAL A 800 4.31 -55.28 -3.45
C VAL A 800 3.61 -55.47 -4.79
N ILE A 801 4.33 -55.90 -5.79
CA ILE A 801 3.81 -56.21 -7.13
C ILE A 801 4.03 -57.70 -7.37
N ARG A 802 2.93 -58.44 -7.60
CA ARG A 802 3.07 -59.88 -7.82
C ARG A 802 2.05 -60.43 -8.82
N ASN A 803 2.51 -61.41 -9.57
CA ASN A 803 1.70 -62.13 -10.56
C ASN A 803 0.98 -61.18 -11.51
N ILE A 804 1.69 -60.17 -12.05
CA ILE A 804 1.17 -59.28 -13.06
C ILE A 804 1.80 -59.58 -14.41
N GLU A 805 1.08 -59.20 -15.46
CA GLU A 805 1.64 -59.13 -16.84
C GLU A 805 1.53 -57.72 -17.34
N SER A 806 2.67 -57.12 -17.74
CA SER A 806 2.70 -55.83 -18.39
C SER A 806 3.30 -55.98 -19.80
N ALA A 807 2.49 -55.61 -20.83
CA ALA A 807 2.85 -55.95 -22.19
C ALA A 807 2.50 -54.85 -23.24
N ASN A 808 3.42 -54.65 -24.17
CA ASN A 808 3.25 -53.79 -25.35
C ASN A 808 2.88 -52.35 -25.03
N ASN A 809 3.34 -51.83 -23.88
CA ASN A 809 3.13 -50.42 -23.54
C ASN A 809 4.14 -49.56 -24.30
N GLY A 810 3.81 -48.28 -24.50
CA GLY A 810 4.53 -47.37 -25.41
C GLY A 810 5.92 -46.96 -25.00
N ASP A 811 6.23 -46.94 -23.68
CA ASP A 811 7.57 -46.60 -23.16
C ASP A 811 8.07 -47.72 -22.20
N LYS A 812 7.46 -47.90 -21.03
CA LYS A 812 7.94 -48.90 -20.07
C LYS A 812 6.85 -49.89 -19.69
N CYS A 813 7.23 -51.16 -19.52
CA CYS A 813 6.26 -52.09 -18.90
C CYS A 813 6.01 -51.72 -17.43
N LEU A 814 7.08 -51.36 -16.70
CA LEU A 814 7.03 -50.92 -15.29
C LEU A 814 8.11 -49.83 -15.08
N SER A 815 7.70 -48.70 -14.51
CA SER A 815 8.52 -47.59 -14.13
C SER A 815 8.54 -47.41 -12.60
N VAL A 816 9.74 -47.30 -12.04
CA VAL A 816 9.99 -47.16 -10.59
C VAL A 816 10.86 -45.93 -10.37
N GLY A 817 10.30 -44.90 -9.76
CA GLY A 817 11.00 -43.65 -9.58
C GLY A 817 10.90 -43.08 -8.15
N GLU A 818 11.68 -42.04 -7.92
CA GLU A 818 11.62 -41.17 -6.75
C GLU A 818 11.57 -41.94 -5.42
N ARG A 819 12.68 -42.63 -5.05
CA ARG A 819 12.85 -43.39 -3.80
C ARG A 819 11.83 -44.51 -3.55
N SER A 820 11.24 -45.02 -4.58
CA SER A 820 10.34 -46.17 -4.44
C SER A 820 11.14 -47.44 -4.09
N THR A 821 10.50 -48.30 -3.29
CA THR A 821 11.14 -49.58 -2.84
C THR A 821 10.24 -50.79 -3.06
N PRO A 822 9.81 -51.07 -4.31
CA PRO A 822 8.91 -52.18 -4.58
C PRO A 822 9.58 -53.55 -4.43
N LEU A 823 8.73 -54.51 -4.02
CA LEU A 823 9.04 -55.93 -4.08
C LEU A 823 8.24 -56.54 -5.22
N ILE A 824 8.93 -57.07 -6.23
CA ILE A 824 8.32 -57.56 -7.49
C ILE A 824 8.53 -59.07 -7.63
N TYR A 825 7.41 -59.82 -7.66
CA TYR A 825 7.42 -61.25 -7.72
C TYR A 825 6.64 -61.83 -8.89
N ASP A 826 7.04 -62.98 -9.42
CA ASP A 826 6.26 -63.82 -10.36
C ASP A 826 5.64 -63.04 -11.53
N THR A 827 6.35 -62.03 -12.05
CA THR A 827 5.82 -61.00 -12.96
C THR A 827 6.38 -61.23 -14.39
N ILE A 828 5.57 -60.85 -15.39
CA ILE A 828 5.95 -60.90 -16.80
C ILE A 828 5.99 -59.47 -17.36
N LEU A 829 7.15 -59.06 -17.87
CA LEU A 829 7.34 -57.74 -18.52
C LEU A 829 7.80 -57.99 -19.97
N ARG A 830 6.94 -57.69 -20.95
CA ARG A 830 7.22 -58.05 -22.34
C ARG A 830 6.81 -57.04 -23.39
N GLY A 831 7.58 -56.95 -24.47
CA GLY A 831 7.23 -56.20 -25.65
C GLY A 831 7.26 -54.66 -25.53
N CYS A 832 7.83 -54.11 -24.44
CA CYS A 832 7.97 -52.70 -24.23
C CYS A 832 9.36 -52.17 -24.66
N PRO A 833 9.54 -50.91 -24.98
CA PRO A 833 10.86 -50.30 -25.18
C PRO A 833 11.78 -50.56 -23.97
N ILE A 834 11.26 -50.44 -22.74
CA ILE A 834 11.97 -50.81 -21.51
C ILE A 834 11.07 -51.73 -20.68
N GLY A 835 11.55 -52.89 -20.28
CA GLY A 835 10.81 -53.84 -19.45
C GLY A 835 10.60 -53.24 -18.03
N LEU A 836 11.71 -52.91 -17.36
CA LEU A 836 11.70 -52.24 -16.06
C LEU A 836 12.65 -51.06 -16.10
N ALA A 837 12.20 -49.86 -15.74
CA ALA A 837 13.06 -48.72 -15.44
C ALA A 837 13.07 -48.49 -13.92
N VAL A 838 14.27 -48.32 -13.31
CA VAL A 838 14.43 -47.94 -11.90
C VAL A 838 15.23 -46.64 -11.86
N LYS A 839 14.66 -45.58 -11.27
CA LYS A 839 15.17 -44.21 -11.36
C LYS A 839 15.34 -43.59 -9.97
N ASP A 840 16.17 -42.57 -9.84
CA ASP A 840 16.09 -41.54 -8.82
C ASP A 840 16.02 -42.06 -7.38
N ASP A 841 17.13 -42.66 -6.88
CA ASP A 841 17.30 -43.21 -5.52
C ASP A 841 16.29 -44.33 -5.17
N SER A 842 15.74 -45.00 -6.20
CA SER A 842 14.81 -46.13 -6.00
C SER A 842 15.54 -47.46 -5.88
N HIS A 843 14.98 -48.38 -5.10
CA HIS A 843 15.62 -49.67 -4.83
C HIS A 843 14.62 -50.81 -5.03
N ALA A 844 14.65 -51.45 -6.20
CA ALA A 844 13.72 -52.52 -6.56
C ALA A 844 14.33 -53.89 -6.29
N LYS A 845 13.55 -54.78 -5.67
CA LYS A 845 13.89 -56.20 -5.51
C LYS A 845 12.95 -57.06 -6.33
N LEU A 846 13.55 -57.89 -7.22
CA LEU A 846 12.84 -58.72 -8.16
C LEU A 846 13.14 -60.20 -7.88
N GLU A 847 12.11 -61.02 -7.91
CA GLU A 847 12.25 -62.46 -7.79
C GLU A 847 11.28 -63.18 -8.74
N ARG A 848 11.80 -64.09 -9.54
CA ARG A 848 11.07 -64.89 -10.54
C ARG A 848 10.33 -64.02 -11.58
N VAL A 849 10.99 -62.92 -12.05
CA VAL A 849 10.47 -62.03 -13.11
C VAL A 849 10.93 -62.51 -14.48
N ARG A 850 10.04 -62.53 -15.45
CA ARG A 850 10.31 -62.85 -16.84
C ARG A 850 10.33 -61.60 -17.70
N PHE A 851 11.46 -61.34 -18.32
CA PHE A 851 11.64 -60.24 -19.27
C PHE A 851 11.69 -60.82 -20.69
N GLU A 852 10.70 -60.49 -21.50
CA GLU A 852 10.54 -61.11 -22.83
C GLU A 852 10.39 -60.04 -23.93
N THR A 853 11.22 -60.10 -24.96
CA THR A 853 11.12 -59.26 -26.18
C THR A 853 11.06 -57.73 -25.97
N ASN A 854 11.66 -57.21 -24.90
CA ASN A 854 11.78 -55.77 -24.65
C ASN A 854 12.97 -55.16 -25.43
N GLY A 855 12.97 -53.86 -25.63
CA GLY A 855 14.16 -53.16 -26.12
C GLY A 855 15.29 -53.32 -25.10
N THR A 856 15.20 -52.76 -23.91
CA THR A 856 16.06 -52.98 -22.75
C THR A 856 15.27 -53.68 -21.66
N ALA A 857 15.72 -54.84 -21.17
CA ALA A 857 14.94 -55.58 -20.16
C ALA A 857 14.91 -54.82 -18.83
N VAL A 858 16.06 -54.36 -18.32
CA VAL A 858 16.13 -53.55 -17.08
C VAL A 858 17.04 -52.34 -17.32
N SER A 859 16.56 -51.16 -17.03
CA SER A 859 17.34 -49.92 -17.06
C SER A 859 17.34 -49.25 -15.70
N ALA A 860 18.54 -48.81 -15.25
CA ALA A 860 18.67 -48.06 -13.99
C ALA A 860 19.47 -46.77 -14.22
N TYR A 861 18.91 -45.63 -13.85
CA TYR A 861 19.53 -44.29 -14.11
C TYR A 861 18.96 -43.19 -13.21
N ILE A 862 19.70 -42.07 -13.12
CA ILE A 862 19.22 -40.85 -12.51
C ILE A 862 18.56 -40.00 -13.58
N LYS A 863 17.25 -39.74 -13.45
CA LYS A 863 16.46 -38.83 -14.29
C LYS A 863 16.46 -37.40 -13.70
N LYS A 864 16.36 -37.31 -12.39
CA LYS A 864 16.30 -36.03 -11.64
C LYS A 864 17.60 -35.86 -10.83
N PRO A 865 18.50 -34.92 -11.19
CA PRO A 865 19.89 -34.86 -10.68
C PRO A 865 20.01 -34.63 -9.15
N PHE A 866 18.95 -34.31 -8.47
CA PHE A 866 18.93 -34.11 -7.01
C PHE A 866 18.61 -35.39 -6.22
N PHE A 867 18.31 -36.51 -6.90
CA PHE A 867 18.21 -37.81 -6.25
C PHE A 867 19.53 -38.57 -6.32
N GLY A 868 19.61 -39.62 -5.49
CA GLY A 868 20.74 -40.52 -5.47
C GLY A 868 20.68 -41.63 -6.54
N GLU A 869 21.63 -42.53 -6.47
CA GLU A 869 21.80 -43.63 -7.39
C GLU A 869 20.77 -44.74 -7.13
N PRO A 870 20.02 -45.20 -8.15
CA PRO A 870 19.08 -46.30 -7.99
C PRO A 870 19.81 -47.68 -7.96
N SER A 871 19.13 -48.67 -7.36
CA SER A 871 19.62 -50.04 -7.38
C SER A 871 18.56 -51.07 -7.69
N VAL A 872 18.95 -52.16 -8.36
CA VAL A 872 18.08 -53.27 -8.70
C VAL A 872 18.73 -54.59 -8.30
N SER A 873 18.02 -55.37 -7.51
CA SER A 873 18.44 -56.75 -7.16
C SER A 873 17.49 -57.73 -7.86
N ILE A 874 18.05 -58.63 -8.67
CA ILE A 874 17.30 -59.55 -9.51
C ILE A 874 17.68 -61.00 -9.14
N ILE A 875 16.71 -61.79 -8.70
CA ILE A 875 16.88 -63.14 -8.22
C ILE A 875 16.02 -64.09 -9.07
N GLU A 876 16.49 -65.25 -9.44
CA GLU A 876 15.76 -66.34 -10.13
C GLU A 876 14.94 -65.89 -11.35
N SER A 877 15.40 -64.84 -12.06
CA SER A 877 14.66 -64.23 -13.15
C SER A 877 15.22 -64.59 -14.54
N THR A 878 14.35 -64.52 -15.57
CA THR A 878 14.71 -64.98 -16.91
C THR A 878 14.64 -63.81 -17.93
N PHE A 879 15.53 -63.89 -18.91
CA PHE A 879 15.66 -62.89 -20.00
C PHE A 879 15.60 -63.57 -21.35
N LYS A 880 14.53 -63.33 -22.12
CA LYS A 880 14.33 -63.97 -23.42
C LYS A 880 14.05 -62.98 -24.51
N GLY A 881 14.86 -62.94 -25.53
CA GLY A 881 14.59 -62.14 -26.74
C GLY A 881 14.64 -60.62 -26.58
N ASN A 882 15.15 -60.11 -25.46
CA ASN A 882 15.35 -58.69 -25.28
C ASN A 882 16.56 -58.22 -26.11
N ARG A 883 16.51 -57.00 -26.66
CA ARG A 883 17.62 -56.44 -27.45
C ARG A 883 18.83 -56.13 -26.54
N GLU A 884 18.58 -55.62 -25.36
CA GLU A 884 19.57 -55.41 -24.31
C GLU A 884 19.10 -55.97 -22.98
N LYS A 885 20.01 -56.65 -22.25
CA LYS A 885 19.63 -57.29 -20.97
C LYS A 885 19.53 -56.28 -19.84
N THR A 886 20.56 -55.45 -19.69
CA THR A 886 20.60 -54.44 -18.62
C THR A 886 21.36 -53.19 -19.07
N LEU A 887 20.88 -52.02 -18.64
CA LEU A 887 21.53 -50.74 -18.86
C LEU A 887 21.61 -49.95 -17.54
N ALA A 888 22.82 -49.83 -16.99
CA ALA A 888 23.07 -49.02 -15.79
C ALA A 888 23.83 -47.75 -16.16
N LEU A 889 23.28 -46.58 -15.82
CA LEU A 889 23.87 -45.26 -16.09
C LEU A 889 24.02 -44.49 -14.79
N SER A 890 24.91 -43.50 -14.77
CA SER A 890 25.06 -42.50 -13.69
C SER A 890 25.27 -43.13 -12.28
N GLY A 891 26.09 -44.22 -12.17
CA GLY A 891 26.41 -44.87 -10.88
C GLY A 891 25.35 -45.86 -10.39
N ALA A 892 24.26 -46.04 -11.14
CA ALA A 892 23.22 -47.02 -10.80
C ALA A 892 23.80 -48.45 -10.74
N VAL A 893 23.23 -49.30 -9.87
CA VAL A 893 23.70 -50.68 -9.64
C VAL A 893 22.60 -51.68 -9.99
N ILE A 894 22.93 -52.65 -10.88
CA ILE A 894 22.06 -53.79 -11.19
C ILE A 894 22.78 -55.07 -10.83
N THR A 895 22.28 -55.81 -9.85
CA THR A 895 22.79 -57.14 -9.46
C THR A 895 21.89 -58.24 -9.93
N ILE A 896 22.44 -59.27 -10.48
CA ILE A 896 21.71 -60.46 -10.94
C ILE A 896 22.32 -61.71 -10.31
N ASP A 897 21.54 -62.33 -9.41
CA ASP A 897 21.88 -63.60 -8.83
C ASP A 897 21.28 -64.69 -9.71
N SER A 898 22.13 -65.41 -10.43
CA SER A 898 21.69 -66.56 -11.20
C SER A 898 21.40 -67.75 -10.25
N ALA A 899 20.20 -68.36 -10.37
CA ALA A 899 19.93 -69.66 -9.79
C ALA A 899 21.02 -70.61 -10.23
N GLN A 900 21.67 -71.32 -9.26
CA GLN A 900 22.61 -72.35 -9.54
C GLN A 900 21.94 -73.56 -10.25
#